data_57655fdbb77afb3344ae873bee441262
#
_entry.id   57655fdbb77afb3344ae873bee441262
#
_cell.length_a   1.000
_cell.length_b   1.000
_cell.length_c   1.000
_cell.angle_alpha   90.00
_cell.angle_beta   90.00
_cell.angle_gamma   90.00
#
_symmetry.space_group_name_H-M   'P 1'
#
loop_
_entity.id
_entity.type
_entity.pdbx_description
1 polymer ?
#
loop_
_entity_poly.entity_id
_entity_poly.type
_entity_poly.pdbx_seq_one_letter_code
_entity_poly.pdbx_strand_id
1 'polypeptide(L)'
;MAVSSTIGRRIGKIIAWLLAIIVILIVALAIFILTFDWNRARPYINDKVTQAIGRPFAINGDLKVGWRHPVGETGWRGWVPWPRFSAANITVGNPDWTRQPQFATLDEIDFQVKVLPLLAHDIVIPAINLVNPSVDLERLLDGRNNWTFKLASSSGPSEWKLDLHDIAFAKGNIALSDQQKKVDLQMVVDTLGQPIPIGEAMKQQEAASRSASAEAIGKSGANKLTAQANAQAASEAAAASAAAASGASATDITASGTTAATGASGAMVAGGSKGASAAVGAGASNAVVASAPATGVSGASGTSGASSAEAQAAAKREIPPYAIGWTVKGTYNKTPVSGSGKVGGVLALQDANRPFPVQADVKAGDLHVGLVGTITDPAHLAAVDLRLWLQGNSMARLYSLTGVTLPDTPPYATEGRFVGQFKSSGSVFKYENFTGRVGGSDLNGSLTYTAREPRPLLQGELVSHLLQFSDLAPVIGADSNASKAKRGDATAQPSHKALPVEEFRTDRWKAIDADVKFTGRRIVKDVNLPITDLYTHIVMTDGVLSLEPLKFGVAGGTLASDVHLDGSATPLKGRFATSARHLKLKQLFPNFKTMQNALGEINGDAALTATGNSPAALAATSNGEVKALVTDGTVSRLLMEAAGLNVANVVYEKLFGNRDVKINCAAADFVATNGVLDSRVFALDTDDAVIDIDGNVNLRDESMDLGVHPHTKGFRVFSLRSPLYVKGTFKDPQVGVNAAALALRGGAAVGLGLINPFAALIPLLAPSNNKPLPCNQLLAQVRQAPTAPPPGVKQQPKAAISLDGAPVNKSSGGASSPAAADKKPAVMSPASAAAYKGS
;
A
#
# COMPACT_ATOMS: atom_id res chain seq x y z
N MET A 1 85.29 -49.66 -34.14
CA MET A 1 83.90 -49.03 -34.05
C MET A 1 82.90 -50.17 -34.07
N ALA A 2 82.58 -50.76 -32.89
CA ALA A 2 81.55 -51.79 -32.79
C ALA A 2 81.17 -52.06 -31.33
N VAL A 3 80.92 -51.03 -30.53
CA VAL A 3 80.45 -51.18 -29.10
C VAL A 3 79.16 -50.50 -28.83
N SER A 4 78.61 -49.66 -29.76
CA SER A 4 77.41 -48.90 -29.51
C SER A 4 76.08 -49.58 -29.87
N SER A 5 76.06 -50.72 -30.55
CA SER A 5 74.75 -51.37 -30.98
C SER A 5 74.15 -52.31 -29.98
N THR A 6 74.92 -52.74 -28.97
CA THR A 6 74.39 -53.70 -27.98
C THR A 6 73.72 -53.07 -26.77
N ILE A 7 74.07 -51.83 -26.43
CA ILE A 7 73.43 -51.06 -25.32
C ILE A 7 72.03 -50.58 -25.72
N GLY A 8 71.81 -50.09 -26.93
CA GLY A 8 70.49 -49.66 -27.41
C GLY A 8 69.45 -50.83 -27.45
N ARG A 9 69.89 -52.04 -27.84
CA ARG A 9 69.01 -53.25 -27.82
C ARG A 9 68.67 -53.76 -26.43
N ARG A 10 69.58 -53.58 -25.45
CA ARG A 10 69.24 -53.92 -24.01
C ARG A 10 68.28 -52.88 -23.37
N ILE A 11 68.51 -51.60 -23.66
CA ILE A 11 67.56 -50.49 -23.20
C ILE A 11 66.17 -50.67 -23.85
N GLY A 12 66.10 -50.98 -25.14
CA GLY A 12 64.83 -51.22 -25.82
C GLY A 12 64.06 -52.43 -25.26
N LYS A 13 64.78 -53.52 -24.91
CA LYS A 13 64.15 -54.67 -24.22
C LYS A 13 63.63 -54.32 -22.79
N ILE A 14 64.37 -53.56 -22.04
CA ILE A 14 63.96 -53.10 -20.72
C ILE A 14 62.71 -52.20 -20.82
N ILE A 15 62.65 -51.26 -21.75
CA ILE A 15 61.51 -50.39 -22.01
C ILE A 15 60.30 -51.23 -22.48
N ALA A 16 60.54 -52.26 -23.38
CA ALA A 16 59.45 -53.15 -23.80
C ALA A 16 58.89 -54.02 -22.62
N TRP A 17 59.78 -54.49 -21.74
CA TRP A 17 59.34 -55.21 -20.55
C TRP A 17 58.60 -54.34 -19.51
N LEU A 18 59.06 -53.13 -19.33
CA LEU A 18 58.37 -52.16 -18.49
C LEU A 18 56.95 -51.78 -19.04
N LEU A 19 56.86 -51.57 -20.37
CA LEU A 19 55.59 -51.37 -21.04
C LEU A 19 54.64 -52.58 -20.91
N ALA A 20 55.18 -53.79 -21.08
CA ALA A 20 54.41 -55.03 -20.90
C ALA A 20 53.93 -55.22 -19.47
N ILE A 21 54.74 -54.89 -18.44
CA ILE A 21 54.32 -54.90 -17.04
C ILE A 21 53.24 -53.84 -16.78
N ILE A 22 53.37 -52.67 -17.31
CA ILE A 22 52.36 -51.58 -17.21
C ILE A 22 51.04 -52.03 -17.84
N VAL A 23 51.06 -52.63 -19.01
CA VAL A 23 49.89 -53.18 -19.70
C VAL A 23 49.23 -54.28 -18.88
N ILE A 24 50.06 -55.24 -18.32
CA ILE A 24 49.55 -56.31 -17.47
C ILE A 24 48.90 -55.72 -16.19
N LEU A 25 49.49 -54.68 -15.57
CA LEU A 25 48.95 -54.03 -14.41
C LEU A 25 47.65 -53.34 -14.73
N ILE A 26 47.53 -52.63 -15.87
CA ILE A 26 46.34 -52.03 -16.35
C ILE A 26 45.23 -53.06 -16.60
N VAL A 27 45.52 -54.13 -17.25
CA VAL A 27 44.60 -55.27 -17.51
C VAL A 27 44.15 -55.92 -16.18
N ALA A 28 45.09 -56.20 -15.26
CA ALA A 28 44.77 -56.74 -13.93
C ALA A 28 43.88 -55.77 -13.11
N LEU A 29 44.20 -54.45 -13.16
CA LEU A 29 43.39 -53.45 -12.54
C LEU A 29 42.00 -53.38 -13.16
N ALA A 30 41.91 -53.42 -14.49
CA ALA A 30 40.65 -53.47 -15.19
C ALA A 30 39.79 -54.69 -14.83
N ILE A 31 40.37 -55.84 -14.76
CA ILE A 31 39.69 -57.07 -14.33
C ILE A 31 39.22 -56.95 -12.88
N PHE A 32 40.08 -56.41 -11.99
CA PHE A 32 39.72 -56.18 -10.60
C PHE A 32 38.51 -55.28 -10.46
N ILE A 33 38.53 -54.13 -11.14
CA ILE A 33 37.42 -53.15 -11.09
C ILE A 33 36.14 -53.73 -11.66
N LEU A 34 36.21 -54.55 -12.73
CA LEU A 34 35.05 -55.22 -13.37
C LEU A 34 34.47 -56.38 -12.55
N THR A 35 35.26 -57.06 -11.71
CA THR A 35 34.83 -58.21 -10.94
C THR A 35 34.59 -57.89 -9.46
N PHE A 36 35.04 -56.72 -9.01
CA PHE A 36 34.91 -56.33 -7.60
C PHE A 36 33.45 -56.09 -7.21
N ASP A 37 33.00 -56.71 -6.16
CA ASP A 37 31.71 -56.47 -5.56
C ASP A 37 31.73 -55.12 -4.76
N TRP A 38 31.27 -54.04 -5.40
CA TRP A 38 31.24 -52.67 -4.83
C TRP A 38 30.40 -52.55 -3.61
N ASN A 39 29.45 -53.50 -3.33
CA ASN A 39 28.69 -53.50 -2.09
C ASN A 39 29.58 -53.67 -0.84
N ARG A 40 30.74 -54.29 -0.98
CA ARG A 40 31.72 -54.40 0.12
C ARG A 40 32.33 -53.03 0.52
N ALA A 41 32.31 -52.06 -0.35
CA ALA A 41 32.82 -50.73 -0.08
C ALA A 41 31.81 -49.85 0.68
N ARG A 42 30.52 -50.22 0.71
CA ARG A 42 29.46 -49.45 1.37
C ARG A 42 29.77 -49.05 2.83
N PRO A 43 30.18 -49.96 3.74
CA PRO A 43 30.46 -49.57 5.13
C PRO A 43 31.55 -48.51 5.22
N TYR A 44 32.60 -48.66 4.44
CA TYR A 44 33.71 -47.69 4.41
C TYR A 44 33.25 -46.31 3.88
N ILE A 45 32.44 -46.29 2.84
CA ILE A 45 31.88 -45.02 2.29
C ILE A 45 30.94 -44.40 3.32
N ASN A 46 30.03 -45.17 3.92
CA ASN A 46 29.11 -44.70 4.93
C ASN A 46 29.86 -44.06 6.12
N ASP A 47 30.90 -44.68 6.63
CA ASP A 47 31.71 -44.18 7.76
C ASP A 47 32.45 -42.89 7.36
N LYS A 48 33.05 -42.86 6.17
CA LYS A 48 33.79 -41.67 5.70
C LYS A 48 32.87 -40.47 5.47
N VAL A 49 31.72 -40.69 4.85
CA VAL A 49 30.73 -39.61 4.63
C VAL A 49 30.15 -39.16 5.98
N THR A 50 29.79 -40.08 6.87
CA THR A 50 29.32 -39.77 8.23
C THR A 50 30.33 -38.89 8.99
N GLN A 51 31.61 -39.23 8.93
CA GLN A 51 32.69 -38.41 9.53
C GLN A 51 32.80 -37.04 8.90
N ALA A 52 32.68 -36.95 7.56
CA ALA A 52 32.81 -35.68 6.84
C ALA A 52 31.67 -34.71 7.10
N ILE A 53 30.43 -35.20 7.16
CA ILE A 53 29.23 -34.36 7.34
C ILE A 53 28.79 -34.25 8.81
N GLY A 54 29.35 -35.06 9.71
CA GLY A 54 29.02 -35.09 11.13
C GLY A 54 27.60 -35.61 11.44
N ARG A 55 27.05 -36.46 10.53
CA ARG A 55 25.70 -37.05 10.67
C ARG A 55 25.66 -38.45 10.12
N PRO A 56 24.80 -39.33 10.64
CA PRO A 56 24.61 -40.68 10.11
C PRO A 56 24.30 -40.64 8.61
N PHE A 57 25.13 -41.28 7.82
CA PHE A 57 24.93 -41.48 6.39
C PHE A 57 24.91 -42.98 6.07
N ALA A 58 23.98 -43.43 5.26
CA ALA A 58 23.90 -44.82 4.87
C ALA A 58 23.43 -44.96 3.42
N ILE A 59 24.14 -45.84 2.70
CA ILE A 59 23.66 -46.44 1.44
C ILE A 59 23.04 -47.79 1.84
N ASN A 60 21.73 -47.85 1.86
CA ASN A 60 21.00 -49.09 2.30
C ASN A 60 20.74 -50.05 1.13
N GLY A 61 20.75 -49.55 -0.09
CA GLY A 61 20.54 -50.33 -1.28
C GLY A 61 21.85 -50.71 -1.97
N ASP A 62 21.76 -51.17 -3.22
CA ASP A 62 22.91 -51.61 -4.01
C ASP A 62 23.81 -50.45 -4.44
N LEU A 63 25.13 -50.66 -4.34
CA LEU A 63 26.14 -49.81 -4.95
C LEU A 63 26.73 -50.55 -6.18
N LYS A 64 26.53 -49.99 -7.36
CA LYS A 64 26.95 -50.54 -8.65
C LYS A 64 27.88 -49.60 -9.35
N VAL A 65 28.91 -50.14 -9.98
CA VAL A 65 29.79 -49.43 -10.87
C VAL A 65 29.72 -50.09 -12.23
N GLY A 66 29.26 -49.39 -13.23
CA GLY A 66 29.19 -49.84 -14.60
C GLY A 66 30.16 -49.01 -15.45
N TRP A 67 30.42 -49.47 -16.64
CA TRP A 67 31.31 -48.77 -17.62
C TRP A 67 30.49 -48.45 -18.86
N ARG A 68 30.55 -47.22 -19.32
CA ARG A 68 29.89 -46.77 -20.54
C ARG A 68 30.84 -45.94 -21.39
N HIS A 69 30.71 -46.11 -22.70
CA HIS A 69 31.39 -45.17 -23.63
C HIS A 69 30.78 -43.80 -23.57
N PRO A 70 31.60 -42.75 -23.60
CA PRO A 70 31.11 -41.35 -23.53
C PRO A 70 30.27 -41.00 -24.76
N VAL A 71 29.14 -40.37 -24.55
CA VAL A 71 28.31 -39.78 -25.61
C VAL A 71 28.85 -38.38 -25.88
N GLY A 72 29.23 -38.08 -27.13
CA GLY A 72 29.68 -36.73 -27.52
C GLY A 72 31.21 -36.49 -27.55
N GLU A 73 32.02 -37.43 -27.06
CA GLU A 73 33.50 -37.35 -27.23
C GLU A 73 33.90 -37.89 -28.58
N THR A 74 34.77 -37.16 -29.31
CA THR A 74 35.25 -37.52 -30.64
C THR A 74 36.70 -37.98 -30.59
N GLY A 75 37.12 -38.84 -31.58
CA GLY A 75 38.50 -39.33 -31.69
C GLY A 75 38.83 -40.41 -30.65
N TRP A 76 40.13 -40.57 -30.31
CA TRP A 76 40.60 -41.60 -29.40
C TRP A 76 40.07 -41.52 -27.97
N ARG A 77 39.63 -40.31 -27.52
CA ARG A 77 39.03 -40.09 -26.22
C ARG A 77 37.68 -40.80 -26.07
N GLY A 78 36.89 -40.98 -27.12
CA GLY A 78 35.63 -41.72 -27.13
C GLY A 78 35.83 -43.23 -26.90
N TRP A 79 37.04 -43.77 -27.01
CA TRP A 79 37.33 -45.17 -26.70
C TRP A 79 37.61 -45.43 -25.23
N VAL A 80 37.85 -44.38 -24.42
CA VAL A 80 38.06 -44.50 -22.96
C VAL A 80 36.72 -44.60 -22.28
N PRO A 81 36.32 -45.75 -21.69
CA PRO A 81 35.03 -45.86 -21.04
C PRO A 81 35.03 -45.07 -19.71
N TRP A 82 33.90 -44.47 -19.41
CA TRP A 82 33.70 -43.74 -18.14
C TRP A 82 33.00 -44.66 -17.10
N PRO A 83 33.50 -44.70 -15.84
CA PRO A 83 32.77 -45.35 -14.77
C PRO A 83 31.45 -44.63 -14.45
N ARG A 84 30.39 -45.38 -14.42
CA ARG A 84 29.06 -44.94 -14.00
C ARG A 84 28.79 -45.52 -12.62
N PHE A 85 28.57 -44.65 -11.66
CA PHE A 85 28.24 -45.00 -10.29
C PHE A 85 26.74 -44.90 -10.11
N SER A 86 26.09 -45.94 -9.53
CA SER A 86 24.71 -45.92 -9.13
C SER A 86 24.63 -46.44 -7.68
N ALA A 87 24.02 -45.67 -6.80
CA ALA A 87 23.78 -46.06 -5.42
C ALA A 87 22.29 -45.85 -5.08
N ALA A 88 21.67 -46.89 -4.50
CA ALA A 88 20.25 -46.89 -4.20
C ALA A 88 19.96 -46.75 -2.69
N ASN A 89 18.80 -46.18 -2.36
CA ASN A 89 18.26 -46.05 -1.02
C ASN A 89 19.28 -45.38 -0.04
N ILE A 90 19.59 -44.13 -0.35
CA ILE A 90 20.53 -43.30 0.44
C ILE A 90 19.76 -42.54 1.50
N THR A 91 20.30 -42.50 2.72
CA THR A 91 19.71 -41.77 3.84
C THR A 91 20.75 -40.94 4.57
N VAL A 92 20.35 -39.74 4.99
CA VAL A 92 21.11 -38.83 5.87
C VAL A 92 20.30 -38.62 7.15
N GLY A 93 20.86 -38.94 8.31
CA GLY A 93 20.17 -38.85 9.57
C GLY A 93 19.99 -37.40 10.04
N ASN A 94 18.93 -37.19 10.78
CA ASN A 94 18.64 -35.96 11.50
C ASN A 94 19.23 -35.96 12.91
N PRO A 95 19.39 -34.81 13.58
CA PRO A 95 19.63 -34.76 15.01
C PRO A 95 18.42 -35.29 15.81
N ASP A 96 18.65 -35.84 17.01
CA ASP A 96 17.63 -36.50 17.84
C ASP A 96 16.47 -35.57 18.26
N TRP A 97 16.62 -34.26 18.16
CA TRP A 97 15.60 -33.28 18.53
C TRP A 97 14.59 -32.96 17.42
N THR A 98 14.76 -33.48 16.22
CA THR A 98 13.86 -33.25 15.08
C THR A 98 12.68 -34.21 15.07
N ARG A 99 11.58 -33.85 14.40
CA ARG A 99 10.39 -34.69 14.27
C ARG A 99 10.61 -35.90 13.38
N GLN A 100 11.37 -35.69 12.31
CA GLN A 100 11.67 -36.74 11.33
C GLN A 100 13.06 -37.35 11.64
N PRO A 101 13.21 -38.69 11.58
CA PRO A 101 14.50 -39.33 11.85
C PRO A 101 15.54 -39.08 10.77
N GLN A 102 15.11 -38.70 9.57
CA GLN A 102 15.97 -38.53 8.42
C GLN A 102 15.90 -37.06 7.94
N PHE A 103 17.08 -36.45 7.74
CA PHE A 103 17.24 -35.15 7.11
C PHE A 103 17.01 -35.22 5.61
N ALA A 104 17.57 -36.24 4.96
CA ALA A 104 17.39 -36.45 3.54
C ALA A 104 17.30 -37.93 3.20
N THR A 105 16.46 -38.22 2.20
CA THR A 105 16.36 -39.54 1.57
C THR A 105 16.48 -39.38 0.06
N LEU A 106 17.05 -40.42 -0.59
CA LEU A 106 17.26 -40.46 -2.03
C LEU A 106 17.11 -41.89 -2.51
N ASP A 107 16.17 -42.12 -3.42
CA ASP A 107 15.94 -43.50 -3.94
C ASP A 107 17.13 -43.99 -4.74
N GLU A 108 17.69 -43.15 -5.62
CA GLU A 108 18.89 -43.48 -6.43
C GLU A 108 19.68 -42.24 -6.81
N ILE A 109 20.98 -42.34 -6.73
CA ILE A 109 21.92 -41.43 -7.37
C ILE A 109 22.63 -42.13 -8.49
N ASP A 110 22.76 -41.48 -9.63
CA ASP A 110 23.48 -41.99 -10.81
C ASP A 110 24.36 -40.86 -11.38
N PHE A 111 25.64 -41.15 -11.55
CA PHE A 111 26.59 -40.19 -12.14
C PHE A 111 27.75 -40.90 -12.83
N GLN A 112 28.41 -40.20 -13.75
CA GLN A 112 29.58 -40.65 -14.46
C GLN A 112 30.77 -39.76 -14.15
N VAL A 113 31.95 -40.33 -14.14
CA VAL A 113 33.20 -39.57 -13.92
C VAL A 113 34.10 -39.71 -15.14
N LYS A 114 34.64 -38.59 -15.63
CA LYS A 114 35.66 -38.62 -16.72
C LYS A 114 37.00 -39.15 -16.20
N VAL A 115 37.52 -40.19 -16.83
CA VAL A 115 38.75 -40.87 -16.36
C VAL A 115 40.01 -40.06 -16.62
N LEU A 116 40.14 -39.45 -17.80
CA LEU A 116 41.37 -38.74 -18.20
C LEU A 116 41.69 -37.54 -17.30
N PRO A 117 40.73 -36.69 -16.87
CA PRO A 117 41.00 -35.60 -15.94
C PRO A 117 41.51 -36.03 -14.56
N LEU A 118 41.17 -37.26 -14.12
CA LEU A 118 41.66 -37.79 -12.85
C LEU A 118 43.17 -37.86 -12.77
N LEU A 119 43.85 -38.03 -13.93
CA LEU A 119 45.33 -38.02 -14.02
C LEU A 119 45.93 -36.63 -13.71
N ALA A 120 45.12 -35.56 -13.80
CA ALA A 120 45.49 -34.20 -13.46
C ALA A 120 44.89 -33.75 -12.10
N HIS A 121 44.41 -34.67 -11.29
CA HIS A 121 43.69 -34.42 -10.04
C HIS A 121 42.38 -33.65 -10.20
N ASP A 122 41.80 -33.68 -11.43
CA ASP A 122 40.50 -33.06 -11.69
C ASP A 122 39.41 -34.15 -11.72
N ILE A 123 38.41 -34.07 -10.83
CA ILE A 123 37.21 -34.93 -10.82
C ILE A 123 36.16 -34.24 -11.64
N VAL A 124 35.93 -34.65 -12.87
CA VAL A 124 34.93 -34.06 -13.75
C VAL A 124 33.73 -34.98 -13.84
N ILE A 125 32.58 -34.48 -13.39
CA ILE A 125 31.27 -35.18 -13.39
C ILE A 125 30.36 -34.43 -14.36
N PRO A 126 30.08 -35.00 -15.56
CA PRO A 126 29.27 -34.32 -16.59
C PRO A 126 27.80 -34.11 -16.14
N ALA A 127 27.22 -35.06 -15.43
CA ALA A 127 25.87 -34.99 -14.92
C ALA A 127 25.69 -35.89 -13.71
N ILE A 128 24.89 -35.44 -12.75
CA ILE A 128 24.35 -36.23 -11.63
C ILE A 128 22.84 -36.31 -11.80
N ASN A 129 22.28 -37.53 -11.77
CA ASN A 129 20.85 -37.75 -11.74
C ASN A 129 20.45 -38.22 -10.36
N LEU A 130 19.47 -37.55 -9.77
CA LEU A 130 18.88 -37.85 -8.48
C LEU A 130 17.42 -38.29 -8.67
N VAL A 131 17.04 -39.44 -8.14
CA VAL A 131 15.65 -39.95 -8.22
C VAL A 131 14.97 -39.80 -6.87
N ASN A 132 13.83 -39.14 -6.86
CA ASN A 132 13.00 -38.87 -5.68
C ASN A 132 13.82 -38.33 -4.47
N PRO A 133 14.67 -37.27 -4.63
CA PRO A 133 15.32 -36.68 -3.48
C PRO A 133 14.28 -36.06 -2.56
N SER A 134 14.35 -36.35 -1.26
CA SER A 134 13.47 -35.74 -0.24
C SER A 134 14.31 -35.14 0.87
N VAL A 135 14.01 -33.91 1.26
CA VAL A 135 14.74 -33.16 2.30
C VAL A 135 13.74 -32.61 3.31
N ASP A 136 14.01 -32.83 4.59
CA ASP A 136 13.25 -32.30 5.71
C ASP A 136 14.04 -31.21 6.44
N LEU A 137 13.54 -29.96 6.36
CA LEU A 137 14.15 -28.79 6.96
C LEU A 137 13.32 -28.38 8.19
N GLU A 138 13.93 -28.42 9.37
CA GLU A 138 13.25 -28.05 10.62
C GLU A 138 14.05 -27.01 11.39
N ARG A 139 13.36 -25.94 11.87
CA ARG A 139 13.88 -24.96 12.83
C ARG A 139 12.94 -24.81 14.02
N LEU A 140 13.50 -24.94 15.21
CA LEU A 140 12.77 -24.79 16.47
C LEU A 140 12.68 -23.32 16.90
N LEU A 141 11.86 -23.06 17.94
CA LEU A 141 11.69 -21.73 18.53
C LEU A 141 13.00 -21.17 19.14
N ASP A 142 13.89 -22.03 19.63
CA ASP A 142 15.20 -21.66 20.19
C ASP A 142 16.26 -21.33 19.12
N GLY A 143 15.91 -21.42 17.83
CA GLY A 143 16.76 -21.09 16.69
C GLY A 143 17.62 -22.24 16.18
N ARG A 144 17.66 -23.41 16.86
CA ARG A 144 18.34 -24.60 16.34
C ARG A 144 17.68 -25.03 15.03
N ASN A 145 18.52 -25.34 14.04
CA ASN A 145 18.07 -25.83 12.75
C ASN A 145 18.82 -27.11 12.37
N ASN A 146 18.19 -27.93 11.54
CA ASN A 146 18.75 -29.20 11.11
C ASN A 146 19.53 -29.11 9.78
N TRP A 147 19.64 -27.97 9.14
CA TRP A 147 20.45 -27.79 7.90
C TRP A 147 21.85 -27.23 8.12
N THR A 148 22.24 -26.93 9.35
CA THR A 148 23.61 -26.56 9.69
C THR A 148 24.41 -27.82 9.98
N PHE A 149 25.35 -28.14 9.08
CA PHE A 149 26.23 -29.28 9.22
C PHE A 149 27.55 -28.85 9.88
N LYS A 150 28.07 -29.70 10.75
CA LYS A 150 29.45 -29.58 11.27
C LYS A 150 30.38 -30.30 10.31
N LEU A 151 30.79 -29.66 9.22
CA LEU A 151 31.73 -30.21 8.30
C LEU A 151 33.10 -30.37 8.97
N ALA A 152 33.75 -31.53 8.76
CA ALA A 152 35.11 -31.75 9.21
C ALA A 152 36.03 -30.75 8.48
N SER A 153 36.71 -29.89 9.24
CA SER A 153 37.67 -28.95 8.65
C SER A 153 38.88 -29.73 8.13
N SER A 154 39.00 -29.80 6.81
CA SER A 154 40.23 -30.27 6.17
C SER A 154 41.30 -29.17 6.35
N SER A 155 42.35 -29.46 7.08
CA SER A 155 43.49 -28.56 7.24
C SER A 155 44.38 -28.65 6.00
N GLY A 156 44.12 -27.84 5.00
CA GLY A 156 44.95 -27.69 3.79
C GLY A 156 44.13 -27.54 2.49
N PRO A 157 44.70 -26.91 1.46
CA PRO A 157 44.09 -26.87 0.13
C PRO A 157 44.01 -28.28 -0.42
N SER A 158 42.82 -28.72 -0.90
CA SER A 158 42.68 -29.99 -1.60
C SER A 158 43.44 -29.94 -2.91
N GLU A 159 44.33 -30.93 -3.13
CA GLU A 159 44.98 -31.10 -4.42
C GLU A 159 44.00 -31.52 -5.54
N TRP A 160 42.80 -31.96 -5.15
CA TRP A 160 41.75 -32.40 -6.06
C TRP A 160 40.73 -31.28 -6.31
N LYS A 161 40.46 -31.03 -7.59
CA LYS A 161 39.42 -30.11 -8.04
C LYS A 161 38.20 -30.90 -8.45
N LEU A 162 37.01 -30.46 -8.02
CA LEU A 162 35.74 -31.01 -8.45
C LEU A 162 35.07 -30.08 -9.45
N ASP A 163 34.85 -30.60 -10.67
CA ASP A 163 34.16 -29.93 -11.75
C ASP A 163 32.84 -30.67 -12.04
N LEU A 164 31.73 -30.03 -11.74
CA LEU A 164 30.37 -30.56 -11.86
C LEU A 164 29.60 -29.75 -12.88
N HIS A 165 29.11 -30.38 -13.95
CA HIS A 165 28.50 -29.67 -15.08
C HIS A 165 26.97 -29.61 -15.04
N ASP A 166 26.28 -30.65 -14.54
CA ASP A 166 24.82 -30.68 -14.50
C ASP A 166 24.31 -31.50 -13.32
N ILE A 167 23.16 -31.06 -12.74
CA ILE A 167 22.42 -31.82 -11.72
C ILE A 167 20.97 -31.89 -12.15
N ALA A 168 20.53 -33.09 -12.52
CA ALA A 168 19.14 -33.35 -12.82
C ALA A 168 18.49 -34.14 -11.67
N PHE A 169 17.24 -33.88 -11.40
CA PHE A 169 16.46 -34.66 -10.44
C PHE A 169 15.02 -34.78 -10.90
N ALA A 170 14.40 -35.89 -10.55
CA ALA A 170 12.99 -36.15 -10.80
C ALA A 170 12.25 -36.20 -9.47
N LYS A 171 11.15 -35.42 -9.36
CA LYS A 171 10.21 -35.42 -8.23
C LYS A 171 10.85 -35.18 -6.86
N GLY A 172 11.74 -34.20 -6.77
CA GLY A 172 12.31 -33.79 -5.48
C GLY A 172 11.24 -33.24 -4.53
N ASN A 173 11.30 -33.64 -3.26
CA ASN A 173 10.40 -33.17 -2.22
C ASN A 173 11.20 -32.38 -1.16
N ILE A 174 10.69 -31.21 -0.76
CA ILE A 174 11.28 -30.40 0.31
C ILE A 174 10.17 -30.07 1.29
N ALA A 175 10.31 -30.52 2.53
CA ALA A 175 9.47 -30.12 3.64
C ALA A 175 10.21 -29.07 4.48
N LEU A 176 9.57 -27.97 4.79
CA LEU A 176 10.11 -26.90 5.64
C LEU A 176 9.17 -26.61 6.79
N SER A 177 9.62 -26.84 8.02
CA SER A 177 8.93 -26.49 9.26
C SER A 177 9.77 -25.50 10.07
N ASP A 178 9.36 -24.25 10.11
CA ASP A 178 10.05 -23.18 10.84
C ASP A 178 9.13 -22.61 11.92
N GLN A 179 9.38 -22.97 13.17
CA GLN A 179 8.55 -22.56 14.30
C GLN A 179 8.74 -21.07 14.65
N GLN A 180 9.92 -20.48 14.46
CA GLN A 180 10.15 -19.07 14.70
C GLN A 180 9.37 -18.18 13.75
N LYS A 181 9.38 -18.53 12.46
CA LYS A 181 8.68 -17.77 11.41
C LYS A 181 7.27 -18.28 11.17
N LYS A 182 6.83 -19.32 11.90
CA LYS A 182 5.51 -19.97 11.74
C LYS A 182 5.24 -20.40 10.30
N VAL A 183 6.23 -21.06 9.70
CA VAL A 183 6.19 -21.59 8.33
C VAL A 183 6.08 -23.09 8.37
N ASP A 184 5.16 -23.67 7.60
CA ASP A 184 5.04 -25.09 7.34
C ASP A 184 4.70 -25.26 5.86
N LEU A 185 5.70 -25.65 5.06
CA LEU A 185 5.59 -25.70 3.61
C LEU A 185 6.07 -27.06 3.10
N GLN A 186 5.38 -27.57 2.10
CA GLN A 186 5.76 -28.72 1.30
C GLN A 186 5.97 -28.26 -0.14
N MET A 187 7.15 -28.48 -0.66
CA MET A 187 7.53 -28.10 -2.02
C MET A 187 7.90 -29.35 -2.80
N VAL A 188 7.37 -29.45 -4.01
CA VAL A 188 7.77 -30.45 -5.01
C VAL A 188 8.55 -29.73 -6.08
N VAL A 189 9.72 -30.23 -6.40
CA VAL A 189 10.61 -29.70 -7.44
C VAL A 189 10.88 -30.77 -8.49
N ASP A 190 10.91 -30.35 -9.75
CA ASP A 190 11.19 -31.26 -10.87
C ASP A 190 11.96 -30.54 -11.97
N THR A 191 12.80 -31.27 -12.69
CA THR A 191 13.46 -30.70 -13.85
C THR A 191 12.47 -30.52 -14.99
N LEU A 192 12.53 -29.37 -15.66
CA LEU A 192 11.74 -29.14 -16.87
C LEU A 192 12.31 -29.98 -18.01
N GLY A 193 11.44 -30.69 -18.72
CA GLY A 193 11.88 -31.55 -19.85
C GLY A 193 12.61 -30.80 -20.96
N GLN A 194 12.22 -29.52 -21.16
CA GLN A 194 12.93 -28.56 -22.01
C GLN A 194 13.10 -27.24 -21.30
N PRO A 195 14.27 -26.61 -21.39
CA PRO A 195 14.50 -25.28 -20.81
C PRO A 195 13.57 -24.22 -21.42
N ILE A 196 13.00 -23.37 -20.58
CA ILE A 196 12.05 -22.32 -20.99
C ILE A 196 12.76 -20.96 -20.97
N PRO A 197 12.77 -20.21 -22.09
CA PRO A 197 13.33 -18.87 -22.15
C PRO A 197 12.56 -17.89 -21.25
N ILE A 198 13.25 -16.89 -20.67
CA ILE A 198 12.63 -15.90 -19.76
C ILE A 198 11.49 -15.12 -20.43
N GLY A 199 11.59 -14.82 -21.73
CA GLY A 199 10.53 -14.13 -22.46
C GLY A 199 9.23 -14.91 -22.58
N GLU A 200 9.30 -16.24 -22.65
CA GLU A 200 8.10 -17.10 -22.65
C GLU A 200 7.49 -17.19 -21.26
N ALA A 201 8.31 -17.38 -20.22
CA ALA A 201 7.85 -17.38 -18.85
C ALA A 201 7.21 -16.03 -18.45
N MET A 202 7.75 -14.90 -18.96
CA MET A 202 7.17 -13.57 -18.78
C MET A 202 5.76 -13.50 -19.37
N LYS A 203 5.55 -13.94 -20.61
CA LYS A 203 4.21 -13.96 -21.25
C LYS A 203 3.22 -14.85 -20.49
N GLN A 204 3.65 -16.02 -20.03
CA GLN A 204 2.83 -16.92 -19.25
C GLN A 204 2.42 -16.28 -17.91
N GLN A 205 3.37 -15.67 -17.19
CA GLN A 205 3.09 -15.01 -15.91
C GLN A 205 2.21 -13.78 -16.10
N GLU A 206 2.43 -13.00 -17.13
CA GLU A 206 1.58 -11.85 -17.44
C GLU A 206 0.13 -12.26 -17.69
N ALA A 207 -0.11 -13.34 -18.43
CA ALA A 207 -1.45 -13.88 -18.66
C ALA A 207 -2.11 -14.36 -17.36
N ALA A 208 -1.36 -15.07 -16.50
CA ALA A 208 -1.84 -15.52 -15.18
C ALA A 208 -2.18 -14.32 -14.28
N SER A 209 -1.30 -13.31 -14.23
CA SER A 209 -1.48 -12.10 -13.41
C SER A 209 -2.65 -11.24 -13.90
N ARG A 210 -2.90 -11.18 -15.21
CA ARG A 210 -4.11 -10.51 -15.77
C ARG A 210 -5.39 -11.23 -15.33
N SER A 211 -5.39 -12.57 -15.32
CA SER A 211 -6.51 -13.36 -14.81
C SER A 211 -6.76 -13.09 -13.33
N ALA A 212 -5.71 -13.09 -12.51
CA ALA A 212 -5.78 -12.78 -11.09
C ALA A 212 -6.25 -11.34 -10.83
N SER A 213 -5.79 -10.38 -11.63
CA SER A 213 -6.27 -8.99 -11.57
C SER A 213 -7.76 -8.90 -11.88
N ALA A 214 -8.25 -9.67 -12.88
CA ALA A 214 -9.67 -9.71 -13.21
C ALA A 214 -10.53 -10.34 -12.09
N GLU A 215 -9.98 -11.29 -11.33
CA GLU A 215 -10.61 -11.85 -10.14
C GLU A 215 -10.70 -10.81 -9.01
N ALA A 216 -9.62 -10.07 -8.74
CA ALA A 216 -9.53 -9.10 -7.65
C ALA A 216 -10.33 -7.81 -7.91
N ILE A 217 -10.13 -7.15 -9.06
CA ILE A 217 -10.67 -5.82 -9.37
C ILE A 217 -11.72 -5.83 -10.51
N GLY A 218 -12.15 -7.00 -10.94
CA GLY A 218 -13.12 -7.19 -12.03
C GLY A 218 -12.49 -7.00 -13.42
N LYS A 219 -13.12 -7.60 -14.45
CA LYS A 219 -12.62 -7.57 -15.85
C LYS A 219 -12.39 -6.14 -16.37
N SER A 220 -13.31 -5.20 -16.09
CA SER A 220 -13.17 -3.81 -16.53
C SER A 220 -11.96 -3.13 -15.88
N GLY A 221 -11.74 -3.35 -14.57
CA GLY A 221 -10.58 -2.84 -13.84
C GLY A 221 -9.27 -3.40 -14.40
N ALA A 222 -9.19 -4.71 -14.61
CA ALA A 222 -8.02 -5.38 -15.18
C ALA A 222 -7.67 -4.89 -16.59
N ASN A 223 -8.67 -4.69 -17.45
CA ASN A 223 -8.44 -4.15 -18.80
C ASN A 223 -7.88 -2.71 -18.75
N LYS A 224 -8.40 -1.88 -17.85
CA LYS A 224 -7.87 -0.51 -17.64
C LYS A 224 -6.45 -0.54 -17.11
N LEU A 225 -6.13 -1.42 -16.15
CA LEU A 225 -4.77 -1.60 -15.65
C LEU A 225 -3.82 -2.01 -16.76
N THR A 226 -4.18 -3.01 -17.57
CA THR A 226 -3.35 -3.44 -18.72
C THR A 226 -3.12 -2.31 -19.71
N ALA A 227 -4.13 -1.49 -20.02
CA ALA A 227 -3.97 -0.34 -20.90
C ALA A 227 -3.02 0.71 -20.33
N GLN A 228 -3.11 0.99 -19.02
CA GLN A 228 -2.20 1.90 -18.30
C GLN A 228 -0.76 1.38 -18.32
N ALA A 229 -0.55 0.10 -18.00
CA ALA A 229 0.77 -0.52 -18.00
C ALA A 229 1.43 -0.48 -19.40
N ASN A 230 0.65 -0.77 -20.44
CA ASN A 230 1.14 -0.70 -21.82
C ASN A 230 1.51 0.74 -22.22
N ALA A 231 0.70 1.73 -21.84
CA ALA A 231 0.97 3.14 -22.10
C ALA A 231 2.25 3.61 -21.37
N GLN A 232 2.43 3.19 -20.12
CA GLN A 232 3.64 3.49 -19.36
C GLN A 232 4.88 2.85 -19.98
N ALA A 233 4.83 1.55 -20.32
CA ALA A 233 5.92 0.87 -20.98
C ALA A 233 6.31 1.53 -22.31
N ALA A 234 5.31 1.98 -23.10
CA ALA A 234 5.56 2.72 -24.34
C ALA A 234 6.24 4.08 -24.08
N SER A 235 5.85 4.80 -23.03
CA SER A 235 6.47 6.07 -22.66
C SER A 235 7.90 5.90 -22.16
N GLU A 236 8.20 4.86 -21.40
CA GLU A 236 9.55 4.51 -20.93
C GLU A 236 10.46 4.09 -22.10
N ALA A 237 9.94 3.29 -23.04
CA ALA A 237 10.67 2.93 -24.26
C ALA A 237 10.99 4.15 -25.14
N ALA A 238 10.05 5.09 -25.27
CA ALA A 238 10.25 6.34 -25.98
C ALA A 238 11.30 7.22 -25.30
N ALA A 239 11.26 7.33 -23.97
CA ALA A 239 12.26 8.08 -23.20
C ALA A 239 13.65 7.47 -23.29
N ALA A 240 13.76 6.12 -23.23
CA ALA A 240 15.02 5.40 -23.40
C ALA A 240 15.59 5.59 -24.81
N SER A 241 14.74 5.58 -25.85
CA SER A 241 15.14 5.81 -27.22
C SER A 241 15.63 7.25 -27.43
N ALA A 242 14.95 8.25 -26.82
CA ALA A 242 15.36 9.65 -26.87
C ALA A 242 16.70 9.86 -26.15
N ALA A 243 16.91 9.24 -25.00
CA ALA A 243 18.18 9.28 -24.26
C ALA A 243 19.32 8.66 -25.04
N ALA A 244 19.08 7.52 -25.70
CA ALA A 244 20.06 6.87 -26.58
C ALA A 244 20.42 7.74 -27.79
N ALA A 245 19.44 8.44 -28.37
CA ALA A 245 19.65 9.36 -29.49
C ALA A 245 20.41 10.65 -29.09
N SER A 246 20.28 11.10 -27.84
CA SER A 246 20.98 12.26 -27.29
C SER A 246 22.40 11.98 -26.78
N GLY A 247 22.88 10.72 -26.80
CA GLY A 247 24.18 10.34 -26.30
C GLY A 247 24.37 10.40 -24.78
N ALA A 248 23.29 10.62 -24.02
CA ALA A 248 23.31 10.63 -22.57
C ALA A 248 23.31 9.19 -22.02
N SER A 249 24.32 8.84 -21.24
CA SER A 249 24.35 7.58 -20.52
C SER A 249 23.19 7.49 -19.54
N ALA A 250 22.54 6.35 -19.46
CA ALA A 250 21.38 6.08 -18.60
C ALA A 250 21.58 6.31 -17.09
N THR A 251 22.78 6.67 -16.65
CA THR A 251 23.15 7.01 -15.27
C THR A 251 22.82 8.44 -14.86
N ASP A 252 22.56 9.35 -15.80
CA ASP A 252 22.32 10.76 -15.47
C ASP A 252 20.84 11.13 -15.32
N ILE A 253 19.91 10.22 -15.64
CA ILE A 253 18.46 10.53 -15.61
C ILE A 253 17.86 10.39 -14.20
N THR A 254 18.58 9.76 -13.26
CA THR A 254 18.08 9.58 -11.87
C THR A 254 18.43 10.73 -10.91
N ALA A 255 19.21 11.72 -11.33
CA ALA A 255 19.67 12.82 -10.47
C ALA A 255 19.04 14.18 -10.76
N SER A 256 18.18 14.35 -11.77
CA SER A 256 17.61 15.66 -12.16
C SER A 256 16.14 15.89 -11.86
N GLY A 257 15.63 15.23 -10.82
CA GLY A 257 14.23 15.32 -10.39
C GLY A 257 13.95 16.35 -9.29
N THR A 258 14.83 17.27 -8.98
CA THR A 258 14.57 18.32 -7.97
C THR A 258 15.31 19.59 -8.33
N THR A 259 14.65 20.48 -9.05
CA THR A 259 14.65 21.94 -8.85
C THR A 259 14.07 22.67 -10.06
N ALA A 260 13.18 23.58 -9.77
CA ALA A 260 12.75 24.74 -10.55
C ALA A 260 11.27 24.77 -10.94
N ALA A 261 10.51 25.29 -10.01
CA ALA A 261 9.31 26.06 -10.32
C ALA A 261 9.39 27.37 -9.56
N THR A 262 10.03 28.35 -10.17
CA THR A 262 9.83 29.76 -9.83
C THR A 262 9.81 30.57 -11.11
N GLY A 263 8.65 31.14 -11.37
CA GLY A 263 8.36 32.45 -11.94
C GLY A 263 8.93 32.83 -13.30
N ALA A 264 8.01 33.06 -14.23
CA ALA A 264 7.96 34.31 -14.94
C ALA A 264 6.72 34.43 -15.80
N SER A 265 5.99 35.49 -15.56
CA SER A 265 4.91 36.05 -16.37
C SER A 265 5.44 36.53 -17.73
N GLY A 266 4.58 36.50 -18.75
CA GLY A 266 4.74 37.48 -19.81
C GLY A 266 4.22 37.10 -21.20
N ALA A 267 3.04 37.67 -21.49
CA ALA A 267 2.62 38.24 -22.79
C ALA A 267 2.36 37.38 -24.01
N MET A 268 1.07 37.33 -24.31
CA MET A 268 0.38 37.52 -25.60
C MET A 268 1.19 37.50 -26.92
N VAL A 269 0.67 36.81 -27.94
CA VAL A 269 0.02 37.39 -29.10
C VAL A 269 -0.73 36.30 -29.93
N ALA A 270 -1.82 36.74 -30.49
CA ALA A 270 -2.83 36.02 -31.25
C ALA A 270 -2.43 35.69 -32.69
N GLY A 271 -3.18 34.75 -33.26
CA GLY A 271 -3.28 34.53 -34.72
C GLY A 271 -3.60 33.10 -35.03
N GLY A 272 -4.68 32.63 -35.31
CA GLY A 272 -5.74 32.74 -36.22
C GLY A 272 -5.56 31.80 -37.41
N SER A 273 -6.44 30.83 -37.55
CA SER A 273 -7.27 30.40 -38.67
C SER A 273 -7.17 28.91 -39.04
N LYS A 274 -8.35 28.29 -38.88
CA LYS A 274 -9.15 27.51 -39.89
C LYS A 274 -8.48 26.39 -40.70
N GLY A 275 -9.03 25.17 -40.52
CA GLY A 275 -9.65 24.55 -41.65
C GLY A 275 -9.47 23.03 -41.80
N ALA A 276 -10.60 22.32 -41.64
CA ALA A 276 -11.11 21.21 -42.45
C ALA A 276 -10.44 19.83 -42.43
N SER A 277 -11.11 18.89 -41.91
CA SER A 277 -11.86 17.74 -42.46
C SER A 277 -11.18 16.77 -43.45
N ALA A 278 -11.47 15.50 -43.14
CA ALA A 278 -11.72 14.30 -43.94
C ALA A 278 -10.66 13.21 -43.75
N ALA A 279 -10.97 12.13 -43.13
CA ALA A 279 -11.74 10.95 -43.49
C ALA A 279 -10.97 9.90 -44.35
N VAL A 280 -11.00 8.66 -43.85
CA VAL A 280 -11.05 7.38 -44.56
C VAL A 280 -9.73 6.78 -45.07
N GLY A 281 -9.50 5.51 -44.67
CA GLY A 281 -8.85 4.54 -45.53
C GLY A 281 -8.08 3.43 -44.82
N ALA A 282 -8.73 2.28 -44.76
CA ALA A 282 -8.17 0.98 -44.43
C ALA A 282 -7.07 0.52 -45.39
N GLY A 283 -6.16 -0.35 -44.94
CA GLY A 283 -5.29 -1.06 -45.85
C GLY A 283 -4.25 -1.91 -45.17
N ALA A 284 -4.51 -3.19 -45.08
CA ALA A 284 -3.53 -4.21 -44.69
C ALA A 284 -2.43 -4.33 -45.76
N SER A 285 -1.22 -4.71 -45.38
CA SER A 285 -0.54 -5.84 -46.02
C SER A 285 0.89 -6.02 -45.49
N ASN A 286 1.25 -7.26 -45.31
CA ASN A 286 2.53 -7.89 -45.12
C ASN A 286 3.63 -7.42 -46.08
N ALA A 287 4.86 -7.40 -45.59
CA ALA A 287 6.00 -7.93 -46.35
C ALA A 287 7.18 -8.29 -45.45
N VAL A 288 7.54 -9.53 -45.52
CA VAL A 288 8.78 -10.21 -45.18
C VAL A 288 9.88 -9.73 -46.15
N VAL A 289 11.16 -9.69 -45.70
CA VAL A 289 12.42 -10.04 -46.40
C VAL A 289 13.58 -9.57 -45.52
N ALA A 290 14.40 -10.41 -44.92
CA ALA A 290 15.50 -11.22 -45.32
C ALA A 290 16.82 -10.46 -45.55
N SER A 291 17.82 -10.82 -44.70
CA SER A 291 19.22 -11.18 -44.91
C SER A 291 20.25 -10.24 -45.60
N ALA A 292 21.23 -9.84 -44.78
CA ALA A 292 22.71 -9.96 -44.92
C ALA A 292 23.43 -9.51 -46.21
N PRO A 293 24.80 -9.49 -46.24
CA PRO A 293 25.83 -8.90 -45.35
C PRO A 293 26.80 -7.96 -46.09
N ALA A 294 27.58 -7.16 -45.44
CA ALA A 294 28.81 -6.62 -46.05
C ALA A 294 29.88 -6.20 -45.04
N THR A 295 30.91 -6.83 -45.11
CA THR A 295 32.36 -6.65 -44.99
C THR A 295 32.90 -5.24 -44.83
N GLY A 296 33.70 -5.09 -43.75
CA GLY A 296 35.08 -4.61 -43.69
C GLY A 296 35.39 -3.16 -44.00
N VAL A 297 36.11 -2.51 -43.11
CA VAL A 297 37.53 -2.09 -43.25
C VAL A 297 37.99 -1.34 -41.98
N SER A 298 39.20 -1.59 -41.60
CA SER A 298 40.02 -1.13 -40.48
C SER A 298 40.33 0.35 -40.46
N GLY A 299 40.56 0.90 -39.25
CA GLY A 299 41.25 2.19 -39.09
C GLY A 299 41.31 2.69 -37.63
N ALA A 300 42.33 2.24 -36.94
CA ALA A 300 43.22 2.88 -35.95
C ALA A 300 42.74 3.98 -34.93
N SER A 301 42.99 3.65 -33.66
CA SER A 301 43.62 4.44 -32.58
C SER A 301 42.86 5.57 -31.90
N GLY A 302 42.55 5.36 -30.60
CA GLY A 302 42.21 6.39 -29.63
C GLY A 302 41.82 5.80 -28.27
N THR A 303 42.78 5.74 -27.39
CA THR A 303 42.68 5.33 -25.98
C THR A 303 41.72 6.24 -25.16
N SER A 304 40.62 5.70 -24.73
CA SER A 304 39.88 5.99 -23.49
C SER A 304 38.48 5.37 -23.54
N GLY A 305 38.37 4.08 -23.22
CA GLY A 305 37.12 3.33 -23.36
C GLY A 305 37.03 2.10 -22.50
N ALA A 306 37.70 2.04 -21.34
CA ALA A 306 37.59 0.88 -20.46
C ALA A 306 36.29 0.80 -19.65
N SER A 307 35.59 1.93 -19.38
CA SER A 307 34.36 1.94 -18.62
C SER A 307 33.08 1.69 -19.45
N SER A 308 33.12 1.93 -20.75
CA SER A 308 31.94 1.68 -21.61
C SER A 308 31.84 0.23 -22.09
N ALA A 309 32.98 -0.47 -22.18
CA ALA A 309 33.03 -1.88 -22.60
C ALA A 309 32.53 -2.82 -21.50
N GLU A 310 32.78 -2.53 -20.21
CA GLU A 310 32.26 -3.31 -19.09
C GLU A 310 30.75 -3.12 -18.90
N ALA A 311 30.21 -1.90 -19.07
CA ALA A 311 28.78 -1.65 -19.04
C ALA A 311 28.03 -2.29 -20.23
N GLN A 312 28.63 -2.31 -21.41
CA GLN A 312 28.09 -3.02 -22.59
C GLN A 312 28.27 -4.55 -22.50
N ALA A 313 29.27 -5.04 -21.81
CA ALA A 313 29.45 -6.47 -21.52
C ALA A 313 28.45 -6.95 -20.45
N ALA A 314 28.09 -6.10 -19.49
CA ALA A 314 27.03 -6.40 -18.51
C ALA A 314 25.64 -6.46 -19.17
N ALA A 315 25.36 -5.62 -20.17
CA ALA A 315 24.08 -5.61 -20.89
C ALA A 315 23.90 -6.80 -21.88
N LYS A 316 24.94 -7.52 -22.19
CA LYS A 316 24.95 -8.69 -23.13
C LYS A 316 25.09 -10.03 -22.42
N ARG A 317 25.02 -10.12 -21.10
CA ARG A 317 25.02 -11.42 -20.40
C ARG A 317 23.69 -12.11 -20.68
N GLU A 318 23.74 -13.15 -21.48
CA GLU A 318 22.59 -13.99 -21.82
C GLU A 318 22.02 -14.59 -20.52
N ILE A 319 20.76 -14.25 -20.20
CA ILE A 319 20.06 -14.79 -19.03
C ILE A 319 19.82 -16.28 -19.30
N PRO A 320 20.28 -17.19 -18.43
CA PRO A 320 20.07 -18.60 -18.64
C PRO A 320 18.57 -18.93 -18.63
N PRO A 321 18.15 -19.98 -19.35
CA PRO A 321 16.74 -20.39 -19.33
C PRO A 321 16.35 -21.02 -18.00
N TYR A 322 15.06 -21.12 -17.75
CA TYR A 322 14.51 -21.90 -16.63
C TYR A 322 14.72 -23.40 -16.88
N ALA A 323 15.22 -24.10 -15.87
CA ALA A 323 15.51 -25.53 -15.94
C ALA A 323 14.72 -26.36 -14.93
N ILE A 324 14.23 -25.74 -13.85
CA ILE A 324 13.55 -26.39 -12.74
C ILE A 324 12.19 -25.75 -12.52
N GLY A 325 11.15 -26.60 -12.44
CA GLY A 325 9.83 -26.23 -11.99
C GLY A 325 9.62 -26.58 -10.51
N TRP A 326 8.81 -25.80 -9.81
CA TRP A 326 8.45 -26.10 -8.43
C TRP A 326 6.97 -25.80 -8.16
N THR A 327 6.40 -26.52 -7.21
CA THR A 327 5.09 -26.24 -6.63
C THR A 327 5.19 -26.26 -5.12
N VAL A 328 4.44 -25.38 -4.44
CA VAL A 328 4.45 -25.27 -2.98
C VAL A 328 3.02 -25.26 -2.44
N LYS A 329 2.82 -25.90 -1.28
CA LYS A 329 1.59 -25.85 -0.49
C LYS A 329 1.95 -25.84 0.99
N GLY A 330 1.13 -25.17 1.81
CA GLY A 330 1.31 -25.16 3.25
C GLY A 330 0.73 -23.94 3.92
N THR A 331 1.37 -23.49 4.99
CA THR A 331 0.95 -22.30 5.74
C THR A 331 2.12 -21.41 6.08
N TYR A 332 1.89 -20.10 6.07
CA TYR A 332 2.78 -19.07 6.59
C TYR A 332 2.02 -18.19 7.56
N ASN A 333 2.47 -18.11 8.81
CA ASN A 333 1.81 -17.36 9.88
C ASN A 333 0.28 -17.66 9.95
N LYS A 334 -0.08 -18.96 9.88
CA LYS A 334 -1.46 -19.50 9.83
C LYS A 334 -2.25 -19.17 8.55
N THR A 335 -1.69 -18.42 7.61
CA THR A 335 -2.31 -18.14 6.32
C THR A 335 -1.99 -19.27 5.34
N PRO A 336 -2.98 -19.88 4.66
CA PRO A 336 -2.72 -20.91 3.66
C PRO A 336 -1.94 -20.32 2.48
N VAL A 337 -0.89 -21.02 2.06
CA VAL A 337 -0.03 -20.65 0.94
C VAL A 337 -0.04 -21.78 -0.08
N SER A 338 -0.17 -21.41 -1.34
CA SER A 338 0.00 -22.31 -2.47
C SER A 338 0.61 -21.57 -3.65
N GLY A 339 1.40 -22.24 -4.44
CA GLY A 339 2.01 -21.59 -5.59
C GLY A 339 2.83 -22.54 -6.45
N SER A 340 3.31 -22.00 -7.54
CA SER A 340 4.20 -22.68 -8.46
C SER A 340 5.18 -21.70 -9.07
N GLY A 341 6.25 -22.21 -9.65
CA GLY A 341 7.21 -21.35 -10.31
C GLY A 341 8.28 -22.13 -11.06
N LYS A 342 9.23 -21.37 -11.58
CA LYS A 342 10.36 -21.87 -12.34
C LYS A 342 11.62 -21.15 -11.90
N VAL A 343 12.74 -21.85 -11.89
CA VAL A 343 14.05 -21.26 -11.58
C VAL A 343 15.12 -21.80 -12.54
N GLY A 344 16.27 -21.16 -12.56
CA GLY A 344 17.43 -21.63 -13.30
C GLY A 344 17.96 -22.99 -12.82
N GLY A 345 18.94 -23.56 -13.52
CA GLY A 345 19.57 -24.80 -13.09
C GLY A 345 20.36 -24.68 -11.79
N VAL A 346 20.50 -25.80 -11.06
CA VAL A 346 21.14 -25.82 -9.73
C VAL A 346 22.56 -25.24 -9.73
N LEU A 347 23.34 -25.51 -10.76
CA LEU A 347 24.71 -25.01 -10.85
C LEU A 347 24.81 -23.51 -11.06
N ALA A 348 23.80 -22.91 -11.68
CA ALA A 348 23.71 -21.45 -11.81
C ALA A 348 23.54 -20.72 -10.47
N LEU A 349 23.16 -21.42 -9.39
CA LEU A 349 23.12 -20.86 -8.04
C LEU A 349 24.51 -20.51 -7.48
N GLN A 350 25.58 -21.17 -7.98
CA GLN A 350 26.94 -20.97 -7.50
C GLN A 350 27.71 -19.88 -8.27
N ASP A 351 27.17 -19.40 -9.39
CA ASP A 351 27.82 -18.40 -10.23
C ASP A 351 27.33 -17.00 -9.85
N ALA A 352 28.08 -16.33 -8.98
CA ALA A 352 27.82 -14.96 -8.53
C ALA A 352 27.78 -13.92 -9.67
N ASN A 353 28.38 -14.24 -10.84
CA ASN A 353 28.50 -13.31 -11.95
C ASN A 353 27.39 -13.44 -13.00
N ARG A 354 26.57 -14.49 -12.92
CA ARG A 354 25.48 -14.72 -13.88
C ARG A 354 24.12 -14.43 -13.23
N PRO A 355 23.22 -13.73 -13.92
CA PRO A 355 21.86 -13.52 -13.40
C PRO A 355 21.12 -14.86 -13.33
N PHE A 356 20.57 -15.18 -12.17
CA PHE A 356 19.78 -16.39 -11.92
C PHE A 356 18.30 -16.12 -12.16
N PRO A 357 17.66 -16.75 -13.16
CA PRO A 357 16.26 -16.47 -13.46
C PRO A 357 15.33 -17.08 -12.42
N VAL A 358 14.33 -16.31 -12.02
CA VAL A 358 13.28 -16.72 -11.09
C VAL A 358 11.91 -16.32 -11.60
N GLN A 359 10.94 -17.21 -11.45
CA GLN A 359 9.53 -16.95 -11.69
C GLN A 359 8.72 -17.60 -10.59
N ALA A 360 7.73 -16.89 -10.06
CA ALA A 360 6.80 -17.40 -9.08
C ALA A 360 5.40 -16.85 -9.30
N ASP A 361 4.42 -17.71 -9.02
CA ASP A 361 3.00 -17.40 -8.95
C ASP A 361 2.48 -18.00 -7.66
N VAL A 362 2.22 -17.16 -6.65
CA VAL A 362 1.93 -17.59 -5.27
C VAL A 362 0.67 -16.92 -4.75
N LYS A 363 -0.22 -17.72 -4.17
CA LYS A 363 -1.37 -17.25 -3.40
C LYS A 363 -1.11 -17.46 -1.91
N ALA A 364 -1.34 -16.42 -1.11
CA ALA A 364 -1.26 -16.47 0.34
C ALA A 364 -2.54 -15.83 0.93
N GLY A 365 -3.51 -16.66 1.29
CA GLY A 365 -4.85 -16.19 1.62
C GLY A 365 -5.51 -15.52 0.42
N ASP A 366 -5.86 -14.25 0.56
CA ASP A 366 -6.43 -13.39 -0.49
C ASP A 366 -5.38 -12.60 -1.30
N LEU A 367 -4.12 -12.68 -0.92
CA LEU A 367 -3.03 -12.07 -1.66
C LEU A 367 -2.53 -13.00 -2.75
N HIS A 368 -2.38 -12.47 -3.96
CA HIS A 368 -1.75 -13.12 -5.09
C HIS A 368 -0.51 -12.33 -5.51
N VAL A 369 0.62 -13.03 -5.65
CA VAL A 369 1.91 -12.47 -6.01
C VAL A 369 2.44 -13.19 -7.23
N GLY A 370 2.58 -12.49 -8.34
CA GLY A 370 3.28 -12.95 -9.53
C GLY A 370 4.61 -12.23 -9.66
N LEU A 371 5.68 -12.94 -9.98
CA LEU A 371 6.98 -12.32 -10.26
C LEU A 371 7.75 -13.07 -11.34
N VAL A 372 8.52 -12.30 -12.11
CA VAL A 372 9.48 -12.82 -13.11
C VAL A 372 10.68 -11.90 -13.17
N GLY A 373 11.89 -12.46 -13.20
CA GLY A 373 13.12 -11.69 -13.32
C GLY A 373 14.36 -12.47 -12.94
N THR A 374 15.29 -11.77 -12.31
CA THR A 374 16.60 -12.34 -11.97
C THR A 374 17.06 -12.00 -10.57
N ILE A 375 17.84 -12.88 -9.99
CA ILE A 375 18.60 -12.67 -8.75
C ILE A 375 20.08 -12.68 -9.12
N THR A 376 20.82 -11.69 -8.65
CA THR A 376 22.29 -11.65 -8.76
C THR A 376 22.88 -12.26 -7.50
N ASP A 377 23.89 -13.14 -7.67
CA ASP A 377 24.50 -13.91 -6.59
C ASP A 377 23.46 -14.55 -5.67
N PRO A 378 22.71 -15.54 -6.18
CA PRO A 378 21.58 -16.12 -5.43
C PRO A 378 22.01 -16.79 -4.13
N ALA A 379 23.28 -17.25 -4.02
CA ALA A 379 23.81 -17.85 -2.79
C ALA A 379 23.89 -16.84 -1.62
N HIS A 380 24.18 -15.58 -1.92
CA HIS A 380 24.26 -14.48 -0.94
C HIS A 380 23.10 -13.50 -1.07
N LEU A 381 22.16 -13.74 -1.98
CA LEU A 381 21.01 -12.85 -2.25
C LEU A 381 21.43 -11.38 -2.43
N ALA A 382 22.45 -11.12 -3.26
CA ALA A 382 23.06 -9.79 -3.34
C ALA A 382 22.11 -8.74 -3.93
N ALA A 383 21.39 -9.07 -4.99
CA ALA A 383 20.40 -8.17 -5.58
C ALA A 383 19.29 -8.92 -6.32
N VAL A 384 18.15 -8.25 -6.50
CA VAL A 384 17.00 -8.73 -7.28
C VAL A 384 16.56 -7.67 -8.28
N ASP A 385 16.10 -8.10 -9.46
CA ASP A 385 15.46 -7.28 -10.48
C ASP A 385 14.30 -8.08 -11.09
N LEU A 386 13.09 -7.73 -10.69
CA LEU A 386 11.89 -8.50 -10.95
C LEU A 386 10.78 -7.60 -11.52
N ARG A 387 9.99 -8.11 -12.44
CA ARG A 387 8.65 -7.60 -12.68
C ARG A 387 7.71 -8.25 -11.66
N LEU A 388 6.98 -7.42 -10.94
CA LEU A 388 6.15 -7.83 -9.81
C LEU A 388 4.68 -7.43 -10.06
N TRP A 389 3.78 -8.38 -9.84
CA TRP A 389 2.33 -8.20 -9.84
C TRP A 389 1.80 -8.53 -8.46
N LEU A 390 1.01 -7.62 -7.88
CA LEU A 390 0.39 -7.80 -6.58
C LEU A 390 -1.11 -7.57 -6.68
N GLN A 391 -1.91 -8.52 -6.21
CA GLN A 391 -3.37 -8.42 -6.17
C GLN A 391 -3.89 -8.87 -4.81
N GLY A 392 -4.97 -8.25 -4.33
CA GLY A 392 -5.60 -8.63 -3.07
C GLY A 392 -6.81 -7.78 -2.70
N ASN A 393 -7.47 -8.15 -1.61
CA ASN A 393 -8.67 -7.48 -1.14
C ASN A 393 -8.41 -6.16 -0.40
N SER A 394 -7.22 -6.01 0.22
CA SER A 394 -6.78 -4.79 0.89
C SER A 394 -5.25 -4.77 0.99
N MET A 395 -4.64 -3.59 0.79
CA MET A 395 -3.19 -3.42 0.94
C MET A 395 -2.71 -3.66 2.38
N ALA A 396 -3.55 -3.43 3.38
CA ALA A 396 -3.23 -3.71 4.78
C ALA A 396 -2.92 -5.19 5.05
N ARG A 397 -3.36 -6.11 4.17
CA ARG A 397 -3.06 -7.55 4.26
C ARG A 397 -1.61 -7.89 3.98
N LEU A 398 -0.89 -7.02 3.26
CA LEU A 398 0.55 -7.19 3.03
C LEU A 398 1.36 -7.24 4.34
N TYR A 399 0.87 -6.60 5.41
CA TYR A 399 1.53 -6.59 6.72
C TYR A 399 1.85 -8.00 7.25
N SER A 400 0.92 -8.94 7.12
CA SER A 400 1.11 -10.32 7.62
C SER A 400 2.26 -11.08 6.94
N LEU A 401 2.62 -10.68 5.72
CA LEU A 401 3.65 -11.33 4.91
C LEU A 401 4.98 -10.54 4.91
N THR A 402 4.89 -9.22 4.86
CA THR A 402 6.05 -8.35 4.64
C THR A 402 6.45 -7.52 5.85
N GLY A 403 5.56 -7.38 6.85
CA GLY A 403 5.72 -6.44 7.96
C GLY A 403 5.53 -4.96 7.57
N VAL A 404 5.25 -4.66 6.30
CA VAL A 404 5.02 -3.28 5.82
C VAL A 404 3.60 -2.86 6.17
N THR A 405 3.46 -1.80 6.95
CA THR A 405 2.17 -1.22 7.31
C THR A 405 1.66 -0.34 6.18
N LEU A 406 0.56 -0.77 5.56
CA LEU A 406 -0.18 -0.01 4.56
C LEU A 406 -1.63 0.18 5.02
N PRO A 407 -2.34 1.22 4.53
CA PRO A 407 -3.72 1.47 4.91
C PRO A 407 -4.67 0.38 4.39
N ASP A 408 -5.84 0.30 5.02
CA ASP A 408 -6.95 -0.47 4.47
C ASP A 408 -7.46 0.18 3.18
N THR A 409 -7.68 -0.65 2.16
CA THR A 409 -8.10 -0.20 0.82
C THR A 409 -9.20 -1.10 0.27
N PRO A 410 -9.94 -0.67 -0.76
CA PRO A 410 -10.67 -1.59 -1.62
C PRO A 410 -9.76 -2.62 -2.28
N PRO A 411 -10.32 -3.66 -2.93
CA PRO A 411 -9.56 -4.61 -3.74
C PRO A 411 -8.64 -3.90 -4.73
N TYR A 412 -7.43 -4.41 -4.87
CA TYR A 412 -6.39 -3.78 -5.67
C TYR A 412 -5.65 -4.75 -6.57
N ALA A 413 -5.06 -4.21 -7.62
CA ALA A 413 -4.07 -4.88 -8.45
C ALA A 413 -3.02 -3.86 -8.90
N THR A 414 -1.75 -4.22 -8.78
CA THR A 414 -0.61 -3.38 -9.20
C THR A 414 0.39 -4.19 -10.00
N GLU A 415 1.12 -3.54 -10.90
CA GLU A 415 2.26 -4.11 -11.59
C GLU A 415 3.38 -3.08 -11.75
N GLY A 416 4.62 -3.50 -11.61
CA GLY A 416 5.79 -2.63 -11.72
C GLY A 416 7.11 -3.39 -11.65
N ARG A 417 8.21 -2.65 -11.72
CA ARG A 417 9.55 -3.20 -11.54
C ARG A 417 9.94 -3.18 -10.07
N PHE A 418 10.40 -4.29 -9.56
CA PHE A 418 10.89 -4.42 -8.20
C PHE A 418 12.38 -4.71 -8.21
N VAL A 419 13.18 -3.78 -7.71
CA VAL A 419 14.62 -3.93 -7.58
C VAL A 419 15.03 -3.88 -6.12
N GLY A 420 16.00 -4.69 -5.75
CA GLY A 420 16.44 -4.78 -4.37
C GLY A 420 17.92 -5.08 -4.26
N GLN A 421 18.53 -4.52 -3.22
CA GLN A 421 19.90 -4.84 -2.82
C GLN A 421 19.88 -5.28 -1.36
N PHE A 422 20.41 -6.45 -1.12
CA PHE A 422 20.59 -6.99 0.22
C PHE A 422 21.98 -6.62 0.73
N LYS A 423 22.05 -5.83 1.80
CA LYS A 423 23.29 -5.38 2.41
C LYS A 423 23.24 -5.63 3.91
N SER A 424 24.37 -6.00 4.50
CA SER A 424 24.47 -6.15 5.96
C SER A 424 24.23 -4.83 6.71
N SER A 425 24.52 -3.69 6.07
CA SER A 425 24.29 -2.34 6.61
C SER A 425 22.86 -1.83 6.45
N GLY A 426 21.97 -2.60 5.85
CA GLY A 426 20.59 -2.25 5.56
C GLY A 426 20.23 -2.53 4.10
N SER A 427 19.19 -3.33 3.89
CA SER A 427 18.68 -3.68 2.57
C SER A 427 17.77 -2.57 2.03
N VAL A 428 17.85 -2.31 0.74
CA VAL A 428 17.01 -1.33 0.06
C VAL A 428 16.21 -2.02 -1.05
N PHE A 429 14.90 -1.83 -1.03
CA PHE A 429 13.99 -2.35 -2.04
C PHE A 429 13.19 -1.22 -2.64
N LYS A 430 13.07 -1.21 -3.95
CA LYS A 430 12.31 -0.20 -4.68
C LYS A 430 11.24 -0.87 -5.56
N TYR A 431 10.02 -0.41 -5.45
CA TYR A 431 8.95 -0.72 -6.38
C TYR A 431 8.80 0.48 -7.31
N GLU A 432 9.47 0.42 -8.45
CA GLU A 432 9.68 1.55 -9.36
C GLU A 432 8.58 1.60 -10.40
N ASN A 433 8.10 2.83 -10.68
CA ASN A 433 7.19 3.14 -11.79
C ASN A 433 6.02 2.17 -11.88
N PHE A 434 5.48 1.79 -10.72
CA PHE A 434 4.36 0.88 -10.74
C PHE A 434 3.08 1.59 -11.18
N THR A 435 2.24 0.85 -11.86
CA THR A 435 0.87 1.24 -12.18
C THR A 435 -0.09 0.28 -11.50
N GLY A 436 -1.23 0.80 -11.05
CA GLY A 436 -2.19 0.01 -10.30
C GLY A 436 -3.59 0.58 -10.33
N ARG A 437 -4.49 -0.20 -9.79
CA ARG A 437 -5.86 0.17 -9.50
C ARG A 437 -6.22 -0.25 -8.09
N VAL A 438 -6.95 0.64 -7.42
CA VAL A 438 -7.49 0.40 -6.07
C VAL A 438 -8.97 0.77 -6.13
N GLY A 439 -9.84 -0.24 -6.08
CA GLY A 439 -11.26 -0.02 -6.36
C GLY A 439 -11.47 0.55 -7.77
N GLY A 440 -12.13 1.68 -7.86
CA GLY A 440 -12.34 2.43 -9.09
C GLY A 440 -11.23 3.41 -9.46
N SER A 441 -10.32 3.70 -8.53
CA SER A 441 -9.21 4.65 -8.68
C SER A 441 -8.01 4.02 -9.39
N ASP A 442 -7.19 4.82 -10.07
CA ASP A 442 -5.85 4.45 -10.46
C ASP A 442 -4.85 4.85 -9.37
N LEU A 443 -3.73 4.14 -9.30
CA LEU A 443 -2.64 4.44 -8.39
C LEU A 443 -1.31 4.15 -9.08
N ASN A 444 -0.48 5.17 -9.22
CA ASN A 444 0.82 5.09 -9.88
C ASN A 444 1.89 5.69 -8.98
N GLY A 445 3.14 5.30 -9.17
CA GLY A 445 4.23 5.90 -8.42
C GLY A 445 5.43 5.01 -8.24
N SER A 446 6.25 5.39 -7.27
CA SER A 446 7.41 4.60 -6.84
C SER A 446 7.51 4.63 -5.33
N LEU A 447 7.85 3.49 -4.75
CA LEU A 447 8.06 3.31 -3.32
C LEU A 447 9.43 2.71 -3.06
N THR A 448 10.13 3.23 -2.09
CA THR A 448 11.42 2.73 -1.61
C THR A 448 11.29 2.30 -0.16
N TYR A 449 11.59 1.04 0.12
CA TYR A 449 11.69 0.50 1.47
C TYR A 449 13.17 0.35 1.83
N THR A 450 13.58 0.96 2.93
CA THR A 450 14.94 0.86 3.48
C THR A 450 14.88 0.16 4.83
N ALA A 451 15.46 -1.02 4.91
CA ALA A 451 15.64 -1.73 6.18
C ALA A 451 16.73 -1.02 6.98
N ARG A 452 16.36 -0.38 8.08
CA ARG A 452 17.26 0.34 8.99
C ARG A 452 16.81 0.14 10.43
N GLU A 453 17.74 0.35 11.38
CA GLU A 453 17.43 0.40 12.80
C GLU A 453 17.10 1.84 13.23
N PRO A 454 16.24 2.08 14.23
CA PRO A 454 15.45 1.09 14.95
C PRO A 454 14.20 0.62 14.19
N ARG A 455 13.84 1.28 13.10
CA ARG A 455 12.65 0.95 12.26
C ARG A 455 12.96 1.12 10.79
N PRO A 456 12.40 0.26 9.93
CA PRO A 456 12.48 0.45 8.49
C PRO A 456 11.78 1.73 8.06
N LEU A 457 12.18 2.26 6.91
CA LEU A 457 11.61 3.48 6.31
C LEU A 457 10.97 3.17 4.97
N LEU A 458 9.73 3.63 4.77
CA LEU A 458 9.02 3.62 3.49
C LEU A 458 8.93 5.05 2.94
N GLN A 459 9.52 5.29 1.77
CA GLN A 459 9.50 6.61 1.12
C GLN A 459 8.95 6.50 -0.29
N GLY A 460 8.34 7.59 -0.80
CA GLY A 460 7.96 7.63 -2.20
C GLY A 460 6.93 8.68 -2.57
N GLU A 461 6.56 8.62 -3.84
CA GLU A 461 5.54 9.49 -4.42
C GLU A 461 4.47 8.65 -5.12
N LEU A 462 3.23 8.94 -4.82
CA LEU A 462 2.05 8.27 -5.34
C LEU A 462 1.15 9.29 -6.04
N VAL A 463 0.64 8.91 -7.21
CA VAL A 463 -0.25 9.76 -8.01
C VAL A 463 -1.46 8.94 -8.45
N SER A 464 -2.66 9.49 -8.22
CA SER A 464 -3.89 9.04 -8.83
C SER A 464 -4.40 10.11 -9.79
N HIS A 465 -4.55 9.76 -11.06
CA HIS A 465 -5.10 10.68 -12.08
C HIS A 465 -6.63 10.71 -12.02
N LEU A 466 -7.23 9.60 -11.58
CA LEU A 466 -8.67 9.46 -11.38
C LEU A 466 -8.91 8.80 -10.02
N LEU A 467 -9.20 9.60 -9.00
CA LEU A 467 -9.47 9.16 -7.65
C LEU A 467 -10.99 9.13 -7.40
N GLN A 468 -11.54 7.97 -7.10
CA GLN A 468 -12.89 7.87 -6.57
C GLN A 468 -12.85 8.09 -5.06
N PHE A 469 -13.58 9.09 -4.56
CA PHE A 469 -13.57 9.44 -3.14
C PHE A 469 -14.01 8.29 -2.23
N SER A 470 -14.93 7.44 -2.71
CA SER A 470 -15.36 6.23 -2.01
C SER A 470 -14.22 5.24 -1.72
N ASP A 471 -13.17 5.25 -2.54
CA ASP A 471 -12.04 4.33 -2.36
C ASP A 471 -11.11 4.74 -1.21
N LEU A 472 -11.25 5.99 -0.73
CA LEU A 472 -10.59 6.46 0.49
C LEU A 472 -11.36 6.09 1.77
N ALA A 473 -12.62 5.67 1.66
CA ALA A 473 -13.47 5.37 2.81
C ALA A 473 -12.88 4.29 3.76
N PRO A 474 -12.27 3.19 3.28
CA PRO A 474 -11.65 2.20 4.17
C PRO A 474 -10.49 2.75 5.00
N VAL A 475 -9.77 3.78 4.52
CA VAL A 475 -8.64 4.39 5.24
C VAL A 475 -9.04 4.94 6.61
N ILE A 476 -10.28 5.46 6.71
CA ILE A 476 -10.85 6.03 7.92
C ILE A 476 -12.03 5.21 8.49
N GLY A 477 -12.25 3.98 7.98
CA GLY A 477 -13.35 3.13 8.40
C GLY A 477 -14.74 3.62 8.02
N ALA A 478 -14.86 4.45 6.98
CA ALA A 478 -16.13 5.02 6.49
C ALA A 478 -16.82 4.18 5.42
N ASP A 479 -16.26 3.03 5.04
CA ASP A 479 -16.81 2.13 4.05
C ASP A 479 -18.02 1.35 4.58
N SER A 480 -18.81 0.78 3.67
CA SER A 480 -20.02 0.04 3.99
C SER A 480 -19.72 -1.22 4.81
N ASN A 481 -20.68 -1.67 5.64
CA ASN A 481 -20.53 -2.91 6.41
C ASN A 481 -20.28 -4.14 5.52
N ALA A 482 -20.83 -4.16 4.29
CA ALA A 482 -20.55 -5.22 3.32
C ALA A 482 -19.09 -5.18 2.83
N SER A 483 -18.51 -3.99 2.65
CA SER A 483 -17.10 -3.78 2.30
C SER A 483 -16.18 -4.20 3.43
N LYS A 484 -16.50 -3.78 4.66
CA LYS A 484 -15.76 -4.17 5.88
C LYS A 484 -15.71 -5.69 6.05
N ALA A 485 -16.84 -6.37 5.90
CA ALA A 485 -16.90 -7.83 5.98
C ALA A 485 -16.05 -8.52 4.89
N LYS A 486 -16.03 -7.99 3.66
CA LYS A 486 -15.18 -8.52 2.56
C LYS A 486 -13.69 -8.37 2.86
N ARG A 487 -13.26 -7.27 3.44
CA ARG A 487 -11.85 -7.08 3.86
C ARG A 487 -11.53 -7.75 5.21
N GLY A 488 -12.54 -8.43 5.83
CA GLY A 488 -12.38 -9.21 7.05
C GLY A 488 -12.34 -8.36 8.31
N ASP A 489 -12.98 -7.21 8.31
CA ASP A 489 -13.20 -6.39 9.49
C ASP A 489 -14.53 -6.76 10.16
N ALA A 490 -14.50 -6.88 11.49
CA ALA A 490 -15.67 -7.21 12.29
C ALA A 490 -16.42 -5.96 12.82
N THR A 491 -15.84 -4.76 12.71
CA THR A 491 -16.40 -3.53 13.24
C THR A 491 -17.51 -2.98 12.35
N ALA A 492 -18.75 -3.24 12.69
CA ALA A 492 -19.89 -2.73 11.94
C ALA A 492 -20.17 -1.26 12.26
N GLN A 493 -20.46 -0.46 11.24
CA GLN A 493 -20.93 0.92 11.38
C GLN A 493 -22.39 0.91 11.82
N PRO A 494 -22.76 1.51 13.00
CA PRO A 494 -24.15 1.64 13.41
C PRO A 494 -24.97 2.50 12.42
N SER A 495 -26.21 2.10 12.17
CA SER A 495 -27.06 2.77 11.17
C SER A 495 -27.39 4.23 11.51
N HIS A 496 -27.44 4.58 12.80
CA HIS A 496 -27.73 5.93 13.29
C HIS A 496 -26.51 6.84 13.37
N LYS A 497 -25.27 6.28 13.28
CA LYS A 497 -24.02 7.03 13.33
C LYS A 497 -23.54 7.45 11.95
N ALA A 498 -23.17 8.71 11.75
CA ALA A 498 -22.57 9.24 10.54
C ALA A 498 -21.03 9.13 10.56
N LEU A 499 -20.43 9.39 11.74
CA LEU A 499 -18.97 9.34 11.92
C LEU A 499 -18.47 7.90 12.05
N PRO A 500 -17.35 7.54 11.41
CA PRO A 500 -16.80 6.18 11.47
C PRO A 500 -16.41 5.76 12.88
N VAL A 501 -16.84 4.55 13.28
CA VAL A 501 -16.56 3.99 14.62
C VAL A 501 -15.42 2.98 14.61
N GLU A 502 -14.91 2.60 13.44
CA GLU A 502 -13.80 1.68 13.29
C GLU A 502 -12.53 2.26 13.89
N GLU A 503 -11.82 1.47 14.69
CA GLU A 503 -10.61 1.90 15.36
C GLU A 503 -9.39 1.88 14.43
N PHE A 504 -8.50 2.86 14.58
CA PHE A 504 -7.21 2.89 13.91
C PHE A 504 -6.30 1.76 14.42
N ARG A 505 -5.59 1.10 13.53
CA ARG A 505 -4.65 0.02 13.86
C ARG A 505 -3.30 0.57 14.30
N THR A 506 -3.29 1.32 15.39
CA THR A 506 -2.10 2.01 15.93
C THR A 506 -1.01 1.05 16.41
N ASP A 507 -1.35 -0.21 16.71
CA ASP A 507 -0.42 -1.29 17.02
C ASP A 507 0.66 -1.50 15.94
N ARG A 508 0.34 -1.20 14.69
CA ARG A 508 1.22 -1.34 13.53
C ARG A 508 2.00 -0.08 13.17
N TRP A 509 1.61 1.08 13.71
CA TRP A 509 2.25 2.36 13.36
C TRP A 509 3.69 2.44 13.85
N LYS A 510 4.03 1.70 14.93
CA LYS A 510 5.40 1.61 15.44
C LYS A 510 6.30 0.64 14.68
N ALA A 511 5.74 -0.11 13.73
CA ALA A 511 6.50 -1.11 12.98
C ALA A 511 7.35 -0.50 11.85
N ILE A 512 7.00 0.70 11.37
CA ILE A 512 7.63 1.34 10.22
C ILE A 512 7.55 2.85 10.32
N ASP A 513 8.60 3.56 9.88
CA ASP A 513 8.53 4.98 9.58
C ASP A 513 8.13 5.18 8.12
N ALA A 514 7.45 6.29 7.80
CA ALA A 514 7.03 6.60 6.44
C ALA A 514 7.22 8.06 6.09
N ASP A 515 7.51 8.33 4.80
CA ASP A 515 7.62 9.67 4.20
C ASP A 515 7.10 9.55 2.76
N VAL A 516 5.80 9.73 2.58
CA VAL A 516 5.11 9.46 1.31
C VAL A 516 4.28 10.67 0.89
N LYS A 517 4.47 11.14 -0.35
CA LYS A 517 3.63 12.16 -0.96
C LYS A 517 2.55 11.50 -1.80
N PHE A 518 1.32 11.94 -1.63
CA PHE A 518 0.18 11.48 -2.42
C PHE A 518 -0.51 12.64 -3.13
N THR A 519 -0.75 12.48 -4.43
CA THR A 519 -1.47 13.46 -5.26
C THR A 519 -2.64 12.79 -5.97
N GLY A 520 -3.86 13.29 -5.73
CA GLY A 520 -5.07 12.92 -6.48
C GLY A 520 -5.50 14.07 -7.39
N ARG A 521 -5.31 13.92 -8.71
CA ARG A 521 -5.53 15.02 -9.66
C ARG A 521 -6.99 15.29 -9.97
N ARG A 522 -7.76 14.25 -10.25
CA ARG A 522 -9.18 14.35 -10.54
C ARG A 522 -9.96 13.45 -9.61
N ILE A 523 -10.77 14.07 -8.75
CA ILE A 523 -11.58 13.33 -7.79
C ILE A 523 -13.01 13.18 -8.36
N VAL A 524 -13.47 11.94 -8.43
CA VAL A 524 -14.84 11.61 -8.80
C VAL A 524 -15.61 11.29 -7.55
N LYS A 525 -16.61 12.09 -7.24
CA LYS A 525 -17.54 11.86 -6.16
C LYS A 525 -18.98 11.92 -6.69
N ASP A 526 -19.89 11.36 -5.90
CA ASP A 526 -21.33 11.55 -6.04
C ASP A 526 -21.68 13.05 -6.13
N VAL A 527 -22.68 13.42 -6.86
CA VAL A 527 -22.99 14.73 -7.41
C VAL A 527 -23.02 15.92 -6.42
N ASN A 528 -22.89 15.66 -5.11
CA ASN A 528 -23.27 16.57 -4.05
C ASN A 528 -22.14 17.44 -3.45
N LEU A 529 -20.86 17.16 -3.71
CA LEU A 529 -19.75 18.01 -3.23
C LEU A 529 -18.59 18.00 -4.22
N PRO A 530 -18.29 19.11 -4.91
CA PRO A 530 -17.20 19.18 -5.87
C PRO A 530 -15.87 19.27 -5.11
N ILE A 531 -15.20 18.11 -4.92
CA ILE A 531 -13.84 18.02 -4.42
C ILE A 531 -12.91 17.87 -5.60
N THR A 532 -11.86 18.68 -5.66
CA THR A 532 -10.79 18.62 -6.67
C THR A 532 -9.43 18.57 -5.99
N ASP A 533 -8.41 18.09 -6.71
CA ASP A 533 -6.99 18.22 -6.36
C ASP A 533 -6.66 17.86 -4.90
N LEU A 534 -6.53 16.59 -4.60
CA LEU A 534 -6.02 16.14 -3.30
C LEU A 534 -4.50 16.11 -3.33
N TYR A 535 -3.87 16.71 -2.34
CA TYR A 535 -2.45 16.54 -2.06
C TYR A 535 -2.25 16.32 -0.57
N THR A 536 -1.43 15.35 -0.22
CA THR A 536 -1.00 15.16 1.17
C THR A 536 0.43 14.64 1.24
N HIS A 537 1.16 15.14 2.23
CA HIS A 537 2.45 14.61 2.63
C HIS A 537 2.24 13.81 3.92
N ILE A 538 2.42 12.51 3.83
CA ILE A 538 2.21 11.53 4.89
C ILE A 538 3.56 11.25 5.53
N VAL A 539 3.73 11.67 6.76
CA VAL A 539 4.92 11.39 7.56
C VAL A 539 4.50 10.54 8.77
N MET A 540 5.15 9.42 8.97
CA MET A 540 4.96 8.58 10.15
C MET A 540 6.32 8.35 10.81
N THR A 541 6.44 8.76 12.07
CA THR A 541 7.67 8.62 12.84
C THR A 541 7.33 8.17 14.25
N ASP A 542 7.89 7.07 14.69
CA ASP A 542 7.69 6.51 16.05
C ASP A 542 6.22 6.33 16.46
N GLY A 543 5.36 5.93 15.52
CA GLY A 543 3.94 5.74 15.76
C GLY A 543 3.11 7.04 15.78
N VAL A 544 3.71 8.17 15.41
CA VAL A 544 3.01 9.44 15.19
C VAL A 544 2.80 9.64 13.69
N LEU A 545 1.55 9.70 13.27
CA LEU A 545 1.14 10.00 11.90
C LEU A 545 0.88 11.48 11.74
N SER A 546 1.55 12.12 10.80
CA SER A 546 1.33 13.52 10.39
C SER A 546 0.90 13.57 8.92
N LEU A 547 -0.13 14.35 8.64
CA LEU A 547 -0.53 14.74 7.29
C LEU A 547 -0.34 16.26 7.17
N GLU A 548 0.79 16.69 6.57
CA GLU A 548 1.22 18.07 6.55
C GLU A 548 1.76 18.48 5.17
N PRO A 549 0.97 19.21 4.41
CA PRO A 549 -0.45 19.47 4.58
C PRO A 549 -1.34 18.35 4.02
N LEU A 550 -2.58 18.26 4.48
CA LEU A 550 -3.68 17.60 3.78
C LEU A 550 -4.49 18.69 3.05
N LYS A 551 -4.33 18.78 1.75
CA LYS A 551 -4.94 19.83 0.91
C LYS A 551 -5.91 19.27 -0.10
N PHE A 552 -7.06 19.89 -0.30
CA PHE A 552 -7.95 19.63 -1.42
C PHE A 552 -8.73 20.85 -1.83
N GLY A 553 -9.10 20.93 -3.11
CA GLY A 553 -10.05 21.89 -3.62
C GLY A 553 -11.47 21.51 -3.22
N VAL A 554 -12.24 22.45 -2.72
CA VAL A 554 -13.65 22.27 -2.34
C VAL A 554 -14.43 23.49 -2.79
N ALA A 555 -15.54 23.27 -3.50
CA ALA A 555 -16.48 24.35 -3.87
C ALA A 555 -15.77 25.55 -4.52
N GLY A 556 -14.76 25.30 -5.35
CA GLY A 556 -14.00 26.34 -6.05
C GLY A 556 -13.00 27.12 -5.20
N GLY A 557 -12.85 26.76 -3.93
CA GLY A 557 -11.83 27.25 -3.00
C GLY A 557 -10.88 26.13 -2.57
N THR A 558 -10.17 26.33 -1.46
CA THR A 558 -9.21 25.37 -0.91
C THR A 558 -9.49 25.09 0.56
N LEU A 559 -9.33 23.84 0.95
CA LEU A 559 -9.24 23.39 2.33
C LEU A 559 -7.83 22.83 2.56
N ALA A 560 -7.15 23.32 3.58
CA ALA A 560 -5.86 22.81 4.01
C ALA A 560 -5.93 22.47 5.49
N SER A 561 -5.43 21.28 5.85
CA SER A 561 -5.41 20.81 7.22
C SER A 561 -4.04 20.24 7.55
N ASP A 562 -3.55 20.55 8.75
CA ASP A 562 -2.44 19.86 9.37
C ASP A 562 -3.01 18.91 10.43
N VAL A 563 -2.75 17.62 10.27
CA VAL A 563 -3.31 16.55 11.10
C VAL A 563 -2.17 15.79 11.76
N HIS A 564 -2.17 15.75 13.08
CA HIS A 564 -1.25 14.92 13.86
C HIS A 564 -2.01 13.91 14.70
N LEU A 565 -1.66 12.65 14.56
CA LEU A 565 -2.25 11.54 15.31
C LEU A 565 -1.14 10.77 16.03
N ASP A 566 -1.02 10.94 17.34
CA ASP A 566 -0.05 10.24 18.18
C ASP A 566 -0.63 8.90 18.64
N GLY A 567 -0.33 7.84 17.86
CA GLY A 567 -0.69 6.44 18.15
C GLY A 567 0.20 5.77 19.18
N SER A 568 1.23 6.45 19.69
CA SER A 568 2.04 5.96 20.80
C SER A 568 1.31 6.04 22.13
N ALA A 569 0.33 6.94 22.24
CA ALA A 569 -0.52 7.14 23.41
C ALA A 569 -1.78 6.26 23.35
N THR A 570 -2.30 5.85 24.50
CA THR A 570 -3.56 5.12 24.65
C THR A 570 -4.46 5.86 25.65
N PRO A 571 -5.60 6.43 25.22
CA PRO A 571 -6.09 6.53 23.82
C PRO A 571 -5.22 7.45 22.95
N LEU A 572 -5.29 7.26 21.63
CA LEU A 572 -4.61 8.09 20.63
C LEU A 572 -4.91 9.57 20.87
N LYS A 573 -3.91 10.44 20.67
CA LYS A 573 -4.05 11.90 20.79
C LYS A 573 -4.00 12.53 19.42
N GLY A 574 -5.00 13.38 19.11
CA GLY A 574 -5.12 14.08 17.83
C GLY A 574 -4.97 15.59 17.99
N ARG A 575 -4.33 16.24 16.99
CA ARG A 575 -4.32 17.69 16.77
C ARG A 575 -4.70 17.97 15.34
N PHE A 576 -5.55 18.96 15.15
CA PHE A 576 -6.11 19.34 13.85
C PHE A 576 -6.07 20.85 13.73
N ALA A 577 -5.35 21.36 12.74
CA ALA A 577 -5.40 22.75 12.35
C ALA A 577 -5.90 22.80 10.90
N THR A 578 -7.03 23.46 10.67
CA THR A 578 -7.69 23.48 9.36
C THR A 578 -7.93 24.91 8.93
N SER A 579 -7.65 25.23 7.67
CA SER A 579 -7.95 26.50 7.04
C SER A 579 -8.77 26.30 5.77
N ALA A 580 -9.87 27.00 5.65
CA ALA A 580 -10.73 27.05 4.47
C ALA A 580 -10.64 28.44 3.83
N ARG A 581 -10.41 28.51 2.52
CA ARG A 581 -10.28 29.78 1.79
C ARG A 581 -11.11 29.76 0.52
N HIS A 582 -11.82 30.85 0.29
CA HIS A 582 -12.57 31.11 -0.95
C HIS A 582 -13.61 30.04 -1.32
N LEU A 583 -14.24 29.39 -0.31
CA LEU A 583 -15.29 28.39 -0.58
C LEU A 583 -16.56 29.09 -1.08
N LYS A 584 -16.95 28.86 -2.33
CA LYS A 584 -18.08 29.56 -2.97
C LYS A 584 -19.41 28.98 -2.46
N LEU A 585 -20.26 29.84 -1.88
CA LEU A 585 -21.57 29.50 -1.33
C LEU A 585 -22.42 28.68 -2.33
N LYS A 586 -22.50 29.12 -3.57
CA LYS A 586 -23.24 28.43 -4.63
C LYS A 586 -22.78 26.98 -4.85
N GLN A 587 -21.50 26.72 -4.72
CA GLN A 587 -20.92 25.39 -4.97
C GLN A 587 -20.98 24.50 -3.73
N LEU A 588 -21.10 25.08 -2.53
CA LEU A 588 -21.26 24.30 -1.29
C LEU A 588 -22.67 23.69 -1.18
N PHE A 589 -23.69 24.31 -1.80
CA PHE A 589 -25.08 23.89 -1.72
C PHE A 589 -25.67 23.58 -3.11
N PRO A 590 -25.10 22.64 -3.91
CA PRO A 590 -25.49 22.40 -5.29
C PRO A 590 -26.94 21.92 -5.45
N ASN A 591 -27.51 21.26 -4.43
CA ASN A 591 -28.89 20.72 -4.46
C ASN A 591 -29.96 21.70 -3.99
N PHE A 592 -29.58 22.85 -3.43
CA PHE A 592 -30.53 23.86 -2.98
C PHE A 592 -30.79 24.88 -4.10
N LYS A 593 -31.90 24.70 -4.81
CA LYS A 593 -32.28 25.58 -5.93
C LYS A 593 -32.29 27.06 -5.56
N THR A 594 -32.67 27.40 -4.31
CA THR A 594 -32.70 28.75 -3.77
C THR A 594 -31.30 29.34 -3.53
N MET A 595 -30.26 28.53 -3.48
CA MET A 595 -28.87 28.96 -3.31
C MET A 595 -28.07 29.00 -4.62
N GLN A 596 -28.71 28.65 -5.75
CA GLN A 596 -28.01 28.62 -7.05
C GLN A 596 -27.57 30.02 -7.53
N ASN A 597 -28.23 31.07 -7.07
CA ASN A 597 -27.81 32.46 -7.36
C ASN A 597 -27.01 33.10 -6.21
N ALA A 598 -26.75 32.34 -5.11
CA ALA A 598 -25.96 32.87 -4.03
C ALA A 598 -24.54 33.17 -4.49
N LEU A 599 -24.06 34.36 -4.25
CA LEU A 599 -22.68 34.79 -4.43
C LEU A 599 -22.05 34.93 -3.06
N GLY A 600 -20.73 34.88 -3.01
CA GLY A 600 -19.97 35.05 -1.77
C GLY A 600 -19.06 33.86 -1.49
N GLU A 601 -18.07 34.13 -0.66
CA GLU A 601 -17.03 33.17 -0.29
C GLU A 601 -16.95 33.01 1.22
N ILE A 602 -16.94 31.75 1.66
CA ILE A 602 -16.67 31.40 3.06
C ILE A 602 -15.17 31.26 3.25
N ASN A 603 -14.64 31.91 4.27
CA ASN A 603 -13.30 31.71 4.80
C ASN A 603 -13.42 31.30 6.25
N GLY A 604 -12.56 30.40 6.71
CA GLY A 604 -12.62 29.88 8.07
C GLY A 604 -11.34 29.23 8.53
N ASP A 605 -11.21 29.12 9.84
CA ASP A 605 -10.08 28.47 10.50
C ASP A 605 -10.60 27.66 11.70
N ALA A 606 -9.99 26.49 11.93
CA ALA A 606 -10.29 25.65 13.08
C ALA A 606 -9.00 25.15 13.72
N ALA A 607 -8.97 25.11 15.03
CA ALA A 607 -7.94 24.43 15.81
C ALA A 607 -8.63 23.53 16.83
N LEU A 608 -8.40 22.22 16.72
CA LEU A 608 -9.01 21.23 17.58
C LEU A 608 -7.98 20.23 18.10
N THR A 609 -8.16 19.76 19.31
CA THR A 609 -7.46 18.62 19.87
C THR A 609 -8.46 17.60 20.36
N ALA A 610 -8.08 16.33 20.35
CA ALA A 610 -8.98 15.24 20.71
C ALA A 610 -8.20 14.04 21.24
N THR A 611 -8.90 13.09 21.86
CA THR A 611 -8.39 11.80 22.27
C THR A 611 -9.37 10.69 21.87
N GLY A 612 -8.89 9.60 21.27
CA GLY A 612 -9.77 8.50 20.88
C GLY A 612 -9.19 7.66 19.77
N ASN A 613 -9.62 6.41 19.66
CA ASN A 613 -9.04 5.44 18.72
C ASN A 613 -9.79 5.35 17.38
N SER A 614 -10.84 6.15 17.19
CA SER A 614 -11.62 6.19 15.94
C SER A 614 -12.02 7.63 15.60
N PRO A 615 -12.41 7.93 14.34
CA PRO A 615 -12.93 9.25 13.99
C PRO A 615 -14.09 9.72 14.87
N ALA A 616 -15.05 8.83 15.16
CA ALA A 616 -16.17 9.15 16.06
C ALA A 616 -15.70 9.45 17.49
N ALA A 617 -14.75 8.69 18.03
CA ALA A 617 -14.21 8.91 19.37
C ALA A 617 -13.39 10.22 19.44
N LEU A 618 -12.61 10.55 18.42
CA LEU A 618 -11.90 11.82 18.34
C LEU A 618 -12.87 12.99 18.28
N ALA A 619 -13.91 12.91 17.46
CA ALA A 619 -14.94 13.95 17.39
C ALA A 619 -15.66 14.13 18.75
N ALA A 620 -16.00 13.02 19.42
CA ALA A 620 -16.71 13.04 20.72
C ALA A 620 -15.93 13.68 21.87
N THR A 621 -14.61 13.82 21.74
CA THR A 621 -13.70 14.36 22.76
C THR A 621 -13.03 15.67 22.33
N SER A 622 -13.42 16.21 21.17
CA SER A 622 -12.79 17.39 20.60
C SER A 622 -12.92 18.63 21.49
N ASN A 623 -11.82 19.38 21.57
CA ASN A 623 -11.72 20.64 22.31
C ASN A 623 -11.01 21.68 21.45
N GLY A 624 -11.48 22.96 21.46
CA GLY A 624 -10.86 24.02 20.68
C GLY A 624 -11.86 25.00 20.09
N GLU A 625 -11.54 25.57 18.92
CA GLU A 625 -12.35 26.60 18.28
C GLU A 625 -12.52 26.32 16.79
N VAL A 626 -13.69 26.69 16.28
CA VAL A 626 -14.03 26.68 14.85
C VAL A 626 -14.63 28.03 14.49
N LYS A 627 -14.03 28.69 13.52
CA LYS A 627 -14.40 30.04 13.08
C LYS A 627 -14.64 30.08 11.58
N ALA A 628 -15.66 30.80 11.15
CA ALA A 628 -15.94 31.05 9.75
C ALA A 628 -16.50 32.47 9.53
N LEU A 629 -16.26 33.04 8.36
CA LEU A 629 -16.77 34.34 7.98
C LEU A 629 -17.07 34.44 6.48
N VAL A 630 -18.06 35.29 6.16
CA VAL A 630 -18.37 35.73 4.79
C VAL A 630 -18.34 37.25 4.79
N THR A 631 -17.62 37.87 3.87
CA THR A 631 -17.45 39.32 3.83
C THR A 631 -18.28 39.99 2.75
N ASP A 632 -18.47 39.37 1.61
CA ASP A 632 -19.24 39.92 0.50
C ASP A 632 -20.02 38.82 -0.18
N GLY A 633 -21.28 39.06 -0.48
CA GLY A 633 -22.06 38.03 -1.12
C GLY A 633 -23.52 38.44 -1.32
N THR A 634 -24.28 37.54 -1.90
CA THR A 634 -25.73 37.64 -2.02
C THR A 634 -26.41 36.33 -1.67
N VAL A 635 -27.63 36.41 -1.16
CA VAL A 635 -28.47 35.28 -0.86
C VAL A 635 -29.87 35.51 -1.43
N SER A 636 -30.53 34.44 -1.80
CA SER A 636 -31.90 34.50 -2.31
C SER A 636 -32.88 35.15 -1.31
N ARG A 637 -33.60 36.13 -1.75
CA ARG A 637 -34.64 36.77 -0.93
C ARG A 637 -35.73 35.80 -0.53
N LEU A 638 -36.10 34.89 -1.44
CA LEU A 638 -37.06 33.84 -1.11
C LEU A 638 -36.61 33.01 0.10
N LEU A 639 -35.32 32.70 0.21
CA LEU A 639 -34.77 31.99 1.36
C LEU A 639 -34.90 32.84 2.65
N MET A 640 -34.58 34.12 2.56
CA MET A 640 -34.68 35.06 3.69
C MET A 640 -36.11 35.27 4.17
N GLU A 641 -37.04 35.38 3.22
CA GLU A 641 -38.47 35.53 3.54
C GLU A 641 -39.07 34.24 4.11
N ALA A 642 -38.64 33.07 3.58
CA ALA A 642 -39.02 31.77 4.09
C ALA A 642 -38.47 31.58 5.53
N ALA A 643 -37.23 31.97 5.79
CA ALA A 643 -36.65 31.96 7.14
C ALA A 643 -37.34 32.91 8.11
N GLY A 644 -37.85 34.05 7.63
CA GLY A 644 -38.64 35.01 8.42
C GLY A 644 -40.11 34.67 8.52
N LEU A 645 -40.60 33.57 7.94
CA LEU A 645 -42.01 33.19 7.85
C LEU A 645 -42.94 34.31 7.33
N ASN A 646 -42.45 35.07 6.40
CA ASN A 646 -43.24 36.13 5.77
C ASN A 646 -44.05 35.57 4.59
N VAL A 647 -45.22 34.98 4.88
CA VAL A 647 -46.02 34.24 3.93
C VAL A 647 -46.39 35.09 2.71
N ALA A 648 -46.75 36.37 2.89
CA ALA A 648 -47.09 37.26 1.81
C ALA A 648 -45.92 37.47 0.84
N ASN A 649 -44.74 37.73 1.35
CA ASN A 649 -43.55 37.93 0.54
C ASN A 649 -43.04 36.63 -0.12
N VAL A 650 -43.15 35.49 0.56
CA VAL A 650 -42.82 34.19 -0.04
C VAL A 650 -43.70 33.92 -1.27
N VAL A 651 -44.99 34.20 -1.16
CA VAL A 651 -45.91 34.07 -2.30
C VAL A 651 -45.59 35.09 -3.40
N TYR A 652 -45.30 36.33 -3.03
CA TYR A 652 -44.90 37.36 -3.98
C TYR A 652 -43.60 37.00 -4.73
N GLU A 653 -42.56 36.62 -4.04
CA GLU A 653 -41.28 36.22 -4.64
C GLU A 653 -41.40 34.94 -5.50
N LYS A 654 -42.30 34.00 -5.16
CA LYS A 654 -42.62 32.85 -5.99
C LYS A 654 -43.36 33.22 -7.29
N LEU A 655 -44.20 34.26 -7.23
CA LEU A 655 -45.02 34.67 -8.37
C LEU A 655 -44.29 35.64 -9.29
N PHE A 656 -43.47 36.54 -8.75
CA PHE A 656 -42.88 37.67 -9.47
C PHE A 656 -41.37 37.60 -9.64
N GLY A 657 -40.77 36.53 -9.21
CA GLY A 657 -39.32 36.26 -9.33
C GLY A 657 -38.55 36.48 -8.04
N ASN A 658 -37.53 35.65 -7.87
CA ASN A 658 -36.64 35.69 -6.71
C ASN A 658 -35.54 36.74 -6.94
N ARG A 659 -35.46 37.73 -6.07
CA ARG A 659 -34.39 38.74 -6.04
C ARG A 659 -33.27 38.34 -5.08
N ASP A 660 -32.08 38.83 -5.34
CA ASP A 660 -30.94 38.60 -4.48
C ASP A 660 -30.81 39.70 -3.45
N VAL A 661 -30.51 39.37 -2.22
CA VAL A 661 -30.26 40.27 -1.10
C VAL A 661 -28.78 40.24 -0.78
N LYS A 662 -28.18 41.42 -0.63
CA LYS A 662 -26.75 41.54 -0.30
C LYS A 662 -26.50 41.09 1.12
N ILE A 663 -25.43 40.26 1.29
CA ILE A 663 -24.83 39.92 2.57
C ILE A 663 -23.82 41.02 2.95
N ASN A 664 -24.07 41.71 4.07
CA ASN A 664 -23.15 42.70 4.59
C ASN A 664 -21.98 42.04 5.35
N CYS A 665 -22.30 41.07 6.18
CA CYS A 665 -21.33 40.15 6.79
C CYS A 665 -22.05 38.93 7.38
N ALA A 666 -21.28 37.83 7.47
CA ALA A 666 -21.67 36.68 8.30
C ALA A 666 -20.44 36.21 9.09
N ALA A 667 -20.68 35.81 10.33
CA ALA A 667 -19.65 35.33 11.23
C ALA A 667 -20.17 34.17 12.06
N ALA A 668 -19.34 33.15 12.22
CA ALA A 668 -19.58 32.03 13.08
C ALA A 668 -18.33 31.76 13.91
N ASP A 669 -18.49 31.63 15.21
CA ASP A 669 -17.44 31.27 16.16
C ASP A 669 -18.01 30.26 17.17
N PHE A 670 -17.50 29.04 17.11
CA PHE A 670 -17.89 27.94 17.96
C PHE A 670 -16.74 27.53 18.87
N VAL A 671 -17.05 27.25 20.12
CA VAL A 671 -16.14 26.68 21.10
C VAL A 671 -16.50 25.22 21.31
N ALA A 672 -15.59 24.33 20.94
CA ALA A 672 -15.74 22.89 21.17
C ALA A 672 -15.26 22.53 22.57
N THR A 673 -16.12 21.89 23.35
CA THR A 673 -15.81 21.41 24.69
C THR A 673 -16.25 19.95 24.80
N ASN A 674 -15.30 19.01 24.85
CA ASN A 674 -15.59 17.56 24.89
C ASN A 674 -16.61 17.13 23.83
N GLY A 675 -16.42 17.56 22.61
CA GLY A 675 -17.25 17.21 21.46
C GLY A 675 -18.55 18.00 21.31
N VAL A 676 -18.85 18.94 22.20
CA VAL A 676 -19.99 19.85 22.06
C VAL A 676 -19.47 21.21 21.58
N LEU A 677 -19.92 21.66 20.42
CA LEU A 677 -19.62 22.94 19.83
C LEU A 677 -20.73 23.90 20.19
N ASP A 678 -20.47 24.84 21.14
CA ASP A 678 -21.37 25.90 21.53
C ASP A 678 -21.09 27.17 20.71
N SER A 679 -22.14 27.81 20.17
CA SER A 679 -22.00 29.05 19.43
C SER A 679 -21.68 30.22 20.38
N ARG A 680 -20.52 30.91 20.15
CA ARG A 680 -20.22 32.20 20.78
C ARG A 680 -20.85 33.37 20.00
N VAL A 681 -20.85 33.23 18.72
CA VAL A 681 -21.58 34.07 17.77
C VAL A 681 -21.85 33.23 16.52
N PHE A 682 -23.06 33.33 16.02
CA PHE A 682 -23.42 32.82 14.73
C PHE A 682 -24.48 33.75 14.14
N ALA A 683 -24.03 34.71 13.34
CA ALA A 683 -24.89 35.77 12.84
C ALA A 683 -24.66 36.06 11.38
N LEU A 684 -25.72 36.42 10.68
CA LEU A 684 -25.77 36.85 9.30
C LEU A 684 -26.47 38.20 9.19
N ASP A 685 -25.79 39.22 8.72
CA ASP A 685 -26.33 40.53 8.40
C ASP A 685 -26.53 40.71 6.90
N THR A 686 -27.73 41.03 6.49
CA THR A 686 -28.11 41.32 5.10
C THR A 686 -28.79 42.68 5.02
N ASP A 687 -29.05 43.19 3.82
CA ASP A 687 -29.81 44.43 3.65
C ASP A 687 -31.24 44.34 4.23
N ASP A 688 -31.84 43.15 4.21
CA ASP A 688 -33.24 42.94 4.61
C ASP A 688 -33.42 42.49 6.05
N ALA A 689 -32.44 41.79 6.64
CA ALA A 689 -32.56 41.21 7.98
C ALA A 689 -31.20 40.89 8.60
N VAL A 690 -31.23 40.86 9.94
CA VAL A 690 -30.18 40.20 10.75
C VAL A 690 -30.72 38.87 11.22
N ILE A 691 -29.97 37.80 10.98
CA ILE A 691 -30.31 36.47 11.52
C ILE A 691 -29.28 36.13 12.58
N ASP A 692 -29.71 35.86 13.77
CA ASP A 692 -28.95 35.35 14.89
C ASP A 692 -29.26 33.88 15.08
N ILE A 693 -28.21 33.05 15.28
CA ILE A 693 -28.32 31.59 15.44
C ILE A 693 -27.61 31.21 16.73
N ASP A 694 -28.36 30.67 17.67
CA ASP A 694 -27.79 30.12 18.91
C ASP A 694 -27.97 28.62 19.03
N GLY A 695 -27.28 28.00 20.00
CA GLY A 695 -27.38 26.56 20.26
C GLY A 695 -26.07 25.84 20.12
N ASN A 696 -26.16 24.55 19.95
CA ASN A 696 -24.98 23.70 19.89
C ASN A 696 -25.06 22.58 18.84
N VAL A 697 -23.89 22.07 18.50
CA VAL A 697 -23.71 20.87 17.70
C VAL A 697 -22.93 19.85 18.52
N ASN A 698 -23.53 18.70 18.80
CA ASN A 698 -22.96 17.64 19.62
C ASN A 698 -22.36 16.56 18.73
N LEU A 699 -21.03 16.54 18.60
CA LEU A 699 -20.28 15.54 17.82
C LEU A 699 -20.25 14.16 18.46
N ARG A 700 -20.49 14.06 19.78
CA ARG A 700 -20.54 12.78 20.51
C ARG A 700 -21.80 12.00 20.16
N ASP A 701 -22.93 12.70 20.19
CA ASP A 701 -24.25 12.14 19.91
C ASP A 701 -24.64 12.29 18.45
N GLU A 702 -23.81 13.04 17.68
CA GLU A 702 -24.03 13.39 16.28
C GLU A 702 -25.39 14.07 16.07
N SER A 703 -25.69 15.01 16.94
CA SER A 703 -26.93 15.74 16.97
C SER A 703 -26.70 17.25 16.92
N MET A 704 -27.71 17.98 16.56
CA MET A 704 -27.71 19.44 16.55
C MET A 704 -29.01 19.98 17.16
N ASP A 705 -28.89 21.09 17.87
CA ASP A 705 -30.01 21.86 18.41
C ASP A 705 -29.70 23.35 18.25
N LEU A 706 -30.18 23.93 17.17
CA LEU A 706 -29.92 25.32 16.77
C LEU A 706 -31.23 26.09 16.69
N GLY A 707 -31.30 27.22 17.37
CA GLY A 707 -32.35 28.21 17.25
C GLY A 707 -31.97 29.27 16.23
N VAL A 708 -32.88 29.58 15.33
CA VAL A 708 -32.68 30.62 14.29
C VAL A 708 -33.64 31.76 14.52
N HIS A 709 -33.13 32.97 14.79
CA HIS A 709 -33.84 34.17 15.20
C HIS A 709 -33.71 35.28 14.16
N PRO A 710 -34.62 35.39 13.17
CA PRO A 710 -34.56 36.44 12.16
C PRO A 710 -35.14 37.77 12.70
N HIS A 711 -34.40 38.86 12.54
CA HIS A 711 -34.76 40.24 12.86
C HIS A 711 -34.79 41.04 11.58
N THR A 712 -35.97 41.48 11.14
CA THR A 712 -36.13 42.25 9.90
C THR A 712 -35.74 43.70 10.10
N LYS A 713 -35.02 44.27 9.13
CA LYS A 713 -34.62 45.70 9.13
C LYS A 713 -35.72 46.63 8.67
N GLY A 714 -36.66 46.18 7.82
CA GLY A 714 -37.83 46.90 7.36
C GLY A 714 -39.11 46.57 8.13
N PHE A 715 -40.07 47.51 8.15
CA PHE A 715 -41.38 47.24 8.66
C PHE A 715 -42.11 46.23 7.75
N ARG A 716 -42.76 45.23 8.38
CA ARG A 716 -43.49 44.18 7.67
C ARG A 716 -44.83 43.89 8.29
N VAL A 717 -45.84 43.73 7.42
CA VAL A 717 -47.21 43.29 7.75
C VAL A 717 -47.33 41.81 7.42
N PHE A 718 -48.09 41.07 8.23
CA PHE A 718 -48.28 39.59 8.10
C PHE A 718 -47.02 38.73 8.33
N SER A 719 -46.13 39.19 9.22
CA SER A 719 -44.96 38.38 9.61
C SER A 719 -45.34 37.48 10.81
N LEU A 720 -45.27 36.19 10.61
CA LEU A 720 -45.54 35.21 11.67
C LEU A 720 -44.39 35.03 12.64
N ARG A 721 -43.21 35.56 12.37
CA ARG A 721 -41.99 35.59 13.24
C ARG A 721 -41.94 34.46 14.25
N SER A 722 -41.93 33.24 13.84
CA SER A 722 -41.59 32.11 14.73
C SER A 722 -40.12 31.85 14.67
N PRO A 723 -39.41 31.66 15.81
CA PRO A 723 -38.08 31.11 15.77
C PRO A 723 -38.12 29.80 15.04
N LEU A 724 -37.19 29.65 14.07
CA LEU A 724 -36.94 28.38 13.43
C LEU A 724 -35.98 27.55 14.28
N TYR A 725 -36.04 26.29 14.14
CA TYR A 725 -35.02 25.40 14.72
C TYR A 725 -34.45 24.43 13.69
N VAL A 726 -33.21 24.06 13.90
CA VAL A 726 -32.57 22.94 13.22
C VAL A 726 -32.21 21.95 14.32
N LYS A 727 -32.93 20.82 14.39
CA LYS A 727 -32.74 19.79 15.41
C LYS A 727 -32.59 18.41 14.78
N GLY A 728 -32.16 17.42 15.55
CA GLY A 728 -32.08 16.06 15.12
C GLY A 728 -30.63 15.59 14.94
N THR A 729 -30.46 14.50 14.22
CA THR A 729 -29.14 13.89 14.01
C THR A 729 -28.49 14.34 12.71
N PHE A 730 -27.19 14.14 12.56
CA PHE A 730 -26.47 14.44 11.30
C PHE A 730 -27.03 13.68 10.09
N LYS A 731 -27.61 12.50 10.31
CA LYS A 731 -28.26 11.71 9.27
C LYS A 731 -29.69 12.13 8.96
N ASP A 732 -30.38 12.69 9.94
CA ASP A 732 -31.79 13.12 9.83
C ASP A 732 -31.96 14.48 10.50
N PRO A 733 -31.49 15.58 9.86
CA PRO A 733 -31.68 16.92 10.37
C PRO A 733 -33.12 17.38 10.07
N GLN A 734 -33.78 17.90 11.11
CA GLN A 734 -35.13 18.40 11.05
C GLN A 734 -35.14 19.92 11.16
N VAL A 735 -35.71 20.59 10.18
CA VAL A 735 -35.93 22.04 10.19
C VAL A 735 -37.42 22.29 10.43
N GLY A 736 -37.72 23.08 11.42
CA GLY A 736 -39.10 23.33 11.81
C GLY A 736 -39.30 24.70 12.42
N VAL A 737 -40.57 25.01 12.72
CA VAL A 737 -40.99 26.24 13.40
C VAL A 737 -41.39 25.94 14.81
N ASN A 738 -41.20 26.90 15.73
CA ASN A 738 -41.70 26.77 17.09
C ASN A 738 -43.23 26.91 17.09
N ALA A 739 -43.94 25.78 17.08
CA ALA A 739 -45.37 25.73 16.98
C ALA A 739 -46.09 26.49 18.14
N ALA A 740 -45.52 26.50 19.34
CA ALA A 740 -46.09 27.22 20.49
C ALA A 740 -46.01 28.74 20.28
N ALA A 741 -44.89 29.26 19.79
CA ALA A 741 -44.76 30.70 19.48
C ALA A 741 -45.66 31.10 18.31
N LEU A 742 -45.86 30.22 17.35
CA LEU A 742 -46.74 30.42 16.22
C LEU A 742 -48.23 30.43 16.65
N ALA A 743 -48.65 29.46 17.48
CA ALA A 743 -49.98 29.33 18.02
C ALA A 743 -50.36 30.53 18.91
N LEU A 744 -49.41 30.98 19.76
CA LEU A 744 -49.62 32.17 20.59
C LEU A 744 -49.91 33.43 19.77
N ARG A 745 -49.13 33.64 18.69
CA ARG A 745 -49.34 34.81 17.79
C ARG A 745 -50.57 34.70 16.96
N GLY A 746 -50.85 33.53 16.41
CA GLY A 746 -52.06 33.24 15.67
C GLY A 746 -53.29 33.30 16.53
N GLY A 747 -53.22 32.75 17.75
CA GLY A 747 -54.28 32.86 18.74
C GLY A 747 -54.56 34.30 19.22
N ALA A 748 -53.45 35.05 19.46
CA ALA A 748 -53.61 36.51 19.78
C ALA A 748 -54.21 37.34 18.64
N ALA A 749 -53.82 37.03 17.39
CA ALA A 749 -54.41 37.68 16.22
C ALA A 749 -55.91 37.38 16.07
N VAL A 750 -56.36 36.15 16.29
CA VAL A 750 -57.75 35.72 16.28
C VAL A 750 -58.50 36.38 17.45
N GLY A 751 -57.91 36.30 18.68
CA GLY A 751 -58.55 36.93 19.85
C GLY A 751 -58.75 38.43 19.72
N LEU A 752 -57.73 39.15 19.22
CA LEU A 752 -57.87 40.60 18.96
C LEU A 752 -58.78 40.92 17.77
N GLY A 753 -58.85 40.09 16.78
CA GLY A 753 -59.72 40.15 15.60
C GLY A 753 -61.21 40.06 15.97
N LEU A 754 -61.56 39.32 17.03
CA LEU A 754 -62.92 39.26 17.56
C LEU A 754 -63.33 40.56 18.22
N ILE A 755 -62.38 41.39 18.66
CA ILE A 755 -62.68 42.70 19.29
C ILE A 755 -62.67 43.78 18.17
N ASN A 756 -61.72 43.78 17.28
CA ASN A 756 -61.61 44.72 16.17
C ASN A 756 -60.79 44.07 15.02
N PRO A 757 -61.34 43.99 13.78
CA PRO A 757 -60.62 43.38 12.66
C PRO A 757 -59.23 43.97 12.41
N PHE A 758 -59.03 45.27 12.64
CA PHE A 758 -57.72 45.90 12.52
C PHE A 758 -56.76 45.51 13.65
N ALA A 759 -57.28 45.21 14.85
CA ALA A 759 -56.47 44.79 15.99
C ALA A 759 -55.89 43.38 15.79
N ALA A 760 -56.48 42.56 14.92
CA ALA A 760 -55.91 41.25 14.51
C ALA A 760 -54.54 41.36 13.83
N LEU A 761 -54.23 42.51 13.26
CA LEU A 761 -52.96 42.76 12.58
C LEU A 761 -51.85 43.05 13.59
N ILE A 762 -52.10 43.50 14.80
CA ILE A 762 -51.11 43.92 15.80
C ILE A 762 -50.09 42.80 16.10
N PRO A 763 -50.46 41.52 16.40
CA PRO A 763 -49.53 40.44 16.65
C PRO A 763 -48.78 40.05 15.40
N LEU A 764 -49.27 40.39 14.20
CA LEU A 764 -48.69 40.07 12.91
C LEU A 764 -47.76 41.18 12.35
N LEU A 765 -47.73 42.36 13.01
CA LEU A 765 -46.84 43.44 12.68
C LEU A 765 -45.40 43.11 13.16
N ALA A 766 -44.43 43.27 12.28
CA ALA A 766 -43.04 43.19 12.60
C ALA A 766 -42.43 44.61 12.62
N PRO A 767 -42.16 45.22 13.80
CA PRO A 767 -41.48 46.47 13.87
C PRO A 767 -40.07 46.32 13.28
N SER A 768 -39.58 47.33 12.58
CA SER A 768 -38.22 47.34 12.03
C SER A 768 -37.20 47.37 13.20
N ASN A 769 -36.19 46.49 13.11
CA ASN A 769 -34.98 46.67 13.89
C ASN A 769 -33.89 47.21 12.97
N ASN A 770 -33.71 48.51 12.96
CA ASN A 770 -32.75 49.21 12.06
C ASN A 770 -31.30 49.13 12.52
N LYS A 771 -30.99 48.34 13.56
CA LYS A 771 -29.61 48.19 14.01
C LYS A 771 -28.87 47.17 13.15
N PRO A 772 -27.97 47.59 12.26
CA PRO A 772 -27.10 46.66 11.58
C PRO A 772 -26.08 46.08 12.57
N LEU A 773 -25.56 44.88 12.29
CA LEU A 773 -24.44 44.32 13.05
C LEU A 773 -23.17 45.19 12.87
N PRO A 774 -22.37 45.37 13.92
CA PRO A 774 -21.06 46.00 13.81
C PRO A 774 -20.05 45.11 13.07
N CYS A 775 -20.29 44.86 11.77
CA CYS A 775 -19.59 43.92 10.95
C CYS A 775 -18.06 44.03 11.06
N ASN A 776 -17.50 45.26 11.06
CA ASN A 776 -16.04 45.45 11.15
C ASN A 776 -15.48 44.89 12.47
N GLN A 777 -16.16 45.12 13.59
CA GLN A 777 -15.71 44.62 14.89
C GLN A 777 -15.89 43.10 15.01
N LEU A 778 -17.04 42.60 14.57
CA LEU A 778 -17.35 41.20 14.59
C LEU A 778 -16.38 40.36 13.74
N LEU A 779 -16.12 40.80 12.51
CA LEU A 779 -15.16 40.15 11.62
C LEU A 779 -13.71 40.26 12.16
N ALA A 780 -13.33 41.36 12.81
CA ALA A 780 -12.02 41.49 13.44
C ALA A 780 -11.83 40.48 14.59
N GLN A 781 -12.88 40.21 15.37
CA GLN A 781 -12.87 39.23 16.45
C GLN A 781 -12.81 37.79 15.90
N VAL A 782 -13.59 37.46 14.87
CA VAL A 782 -13.61 36.13 14.27
C VAL A 782 -12.31 35.84 13.50
N ARG A 783 -11.65 36.88 12.95
CA ARG A 783 -10.33 36.69 12.27
C ARG A 783 -9.16 36.37 13.21
N GLN A 784 -9.34 36.50 14.53
CA GLN A 784 -8.32 36.02 15.46
C GLN A 784 -8.10 34.52 15.29
N ALA A 785 -6.84 34.09 15.30
CA ALA A 785 -6.51 32.69 15.14
C ALA A 785 -7.23 31.82 16.18
N PRO A 786 -7.83 30.70 15.77
CA PRO A 786 -8.46 29.77 16.70
C PRO A 786 -7.42 29.14 17.61
N THR A 787 -7.80 28.80 18.82
CA THR A 787 -6.94 28.15 19.81
C THR A 787 -7.52 26.82 20.24
N ALA A 788 -6.65 25.87 20.59
CA ALA A 788 -7.03 24.61 21.19
C ALA A 788 -6.12 24.27 22.37
N PRO A 789 -6.65 23.66 23.43
CA PRO A 789 -5.86 23.18 24.55
C PRO A 789 -5.05 21.94 24.14
N PRO A 790 -4.09 21.45 24.93
CA PRO A 790 -3.46 20.16 24.70
C PRO A 790 -4.48 19.01 24.63
N PRO A 791 -4.21 17.92 23.87
CA PRO A 791 -5.10 16.76 23.78
C PRO A 791 -5.43 16.18 25.17
N GLY A 792 -6.73 15.94 25.42
CA GLY A 792 -7.24 15.45 26.73
C GLY A 792 -7.49 16.56 27.76
N VAL A 793 -7.17 17.81 27.44
CA VAL A 793 -7.46 18.95 28.31
C VAL A 793 -8.75 19.62 27.85
N LYS A 794 -9.65 19.88 28.79
CA LYS A 794 -10.93 20.52 28.51
C LYS A 794 -10.71 21.98 28.09
N GLN A 795 -11.42 22.41 27.06
CA GLN A 795 -11.45 23.80 26.60
C GLN A 795 -12.03 24.71 27.69
N GLN A 796 -11.40 25.86 27.93
CA GLN A 796 -11.92 26.87 28.81
C GLN A 796 -13.15 27.55 28.18
N PRO A 797 -14.24 27.79 28.94
CA PRO A 797 -15.36 28.58 28.46
C PRO A 797 -14.91 29.97 28.03
N LYS A 798 -15.37 30.40 26.86
CA LYS A 798 -15.15 31.79 26.38
C LYS A 798 -16.47 32.54 26.38
N ALA A 799 -16.39 33.81 26.73
CA ALA A 799 -17.59 34.67 26.73
C ALA A 799 -18.22 34.76 25.33
N ALA A 800 -19.53 34.83 25.26
CA ALA A 800 -20.22 35.11 24.00
C ALA A 800 -19.77 36.48 23.45
N ILE A 801 -19.76 36.59 22.12
CA ILE A 801 -19.45 37.84 21.41
C ILE A 801 -20.74 38.61 21.30
N SER A 802 -20.77 39.82 21.86
CA SER A 802 -21.97 40.68 21.81
C SER A 802 -22.23 41.16 20.39
N LEU A 803 -23.47 41.00 19.93
CA LEU A 803 -23.91 41.51 18.64
C LEU A 803 -24.03 43.06 18.62
N ASP A 804 -24.09 43.69 19.79
CA ASP A 804 -24.20 45.16 19.95
C ASP A 804 -22.84 45.82 20.13
N GLY A 805 -21.72 45.06 20.08
CA GLY A 805 -20.37 45.59 20.24
C GLY A 805 -19.98 45.97 21.67
N ALA A 806 -20.85 45.72 22.63
CA ALA A 806 -20.62 45.93 24.06
C ALA A 806 -19.99 44.70 24.72
N PRO A 807 -19.08 44.82 25.69
CA PRO A 807 -18.57 43.67 26.41
C PRO A 807 -19.72 42.97 27.19
N VAL A 808 -19.93 41.68 26.95
CA VAL A 808 -20.92 40.88 27.68
C VAL A 808 -20.41 40.66 29.10
N ASN A 809 -20.77 41.53 30.04
CA ASN A 809 -20.69 41.16 31.45
C ASN A 809 -21.80 40.12 31.74
N LYS A 810 -21.46 38.88 31.78
CA LYS A 810 -22.31 37.85 32.44
C LYS A 810 -22.33 38.18 33.95
N SER A 811 -23.22 39.08 34.39
CA SER A 811 -23.71 39.01 35.74
C SER A 811 -24.42 37.66 35.93
N SER A 812 -23.91 36.85 36.84
CA SER A 812 -24.53 35.66 37.33
C SER A 812 -25.99 35.90 37.69
N GLY A 813 -26.87 35.70 36.73
CA GLY A 813 -28.31 35.60 36.99
C GLY A 813 -28.62 34.20 37.52
N GLY A 814 -28.39 34.02 38.78
CA GLY A 814 -29.01 32.91 39.50
C GLY A 814 -30.53 33.10 39.48
N ALA A 815 -31.21 32.31 38.70
CA ALA A 815 -32.65 32.10 38.89
C ALA A 815 -32.84 31.37 40.22
N SER A 816 -33.12 32.16 41.27
CA SER A 816 -33.67 31.67 42.51
C SER A 816 -35.08 31.14 42.23
N SER A 817 -35.22 29.83 42.16
CA SER A 817 -36.52 29.17 42.39
C SER A 817 -37.01 29.50 43.80
N PRO A 818 -38.30 29.79 44.00
CA PRO A 818 -38.84 30.08 45.33
C PRO A 818 -38.76 28.82 46.19
N ALA A 819 -38.24 29.03 47.40
CA ALA A 819 -38.16 28.04 48.44
C ALA A 819 -39.55 27.49 48.77
N ALA A 820 -39.77 26.23 48.55
CA ALA A 820 -40.88 25.52 49.20
C ALA A 820 -40.40 25.02 50.57
N ALA A 821 -41.16 25.47 51.57
CA ALA A 821 -40.91 25.29 52.98
C ALA A 821 -40.78 23.82 53.42
N ASP A 822 -39.95 23.65 54.41
CA ASP A 822 -39.76 22.54 55.34
C ASP A 822 -41.04 21.74 55.67
N LYS A 823 -40.97 20.44 55.55
CA LYS A 823 -41.54 19.45 56.42
C LYS A 823 -40.67 18.18 56.44
N LYS A 824 -39.90 18.06 57.54
CA LYS A 824 -39.44 16.79 58.05
C LYS A 824 -40.67 16.06 58.69
N PRO A 825 -40.79 14.74 58.58
CA PRO A 825 -40.55 13.94 59.72
C PRO A 825 -39.82 12.60 59.54
N ALA A 826 -39.09 12.32 60.64
CA ALA A 826 -38.95 11.09 61.38
C ALA A 826 -38.34 9.84 60.72
N VAL A 827 -37.13 9.58 61.13
CA VAL A 827 -36.48 8.37 61.55
C VAL A 827 -37.35 7.15 61.68
N MET A 828 -37.01 6.03 60.99
CA MET A 828 -36.97 4.67 61.56
C MET A 828 -35.95 3.81 60.84
N SER A 829 -35.00 3.34 61.59
CA SER A 829 -34.08 2.23 61.36
C SER A 829 -34.58 1.07 62.25
N PRO A 830 -33.99 -0.15 62.25
CA PRO A 830 -33.53 -1.06 61.20
C PRO A 830 -34.14 -2.47 61.35
N ALA A 831 -33.91 -3.39 60.51
CA ALA A 831 -33.58 -4.79 60.85
C ALA A 831 -33.40 -5.71 59.60
N SER A 832 -32.23 -6.30 59.59
CA SER A 832 -31.93 -7.76 59.48
C SER A 832 -32.35 -8.46 58.19
N ALA A 833 -31.35 -8.86 57.44
CA ALA A 833 -30.57 -10.11 57.55
C ALA A 833 -31.13 -11.27 56.72
N ALA A 834 -30.19 -11.90 56.09
CA ALA A 834 -30.11 -13.29 55.70
C ALA A 834 -30.41 -13.66 54.26
N ALA A 835 -29.34 -13.91 53.57
CA ALA A 835 -28.93 -15.18 52.96
C ALA A 835 -29.94 -15.94 52.08
N TYR A 836 -29.58 -16.14 50.82
CA TYR A 836 -29.49 -17.52 50.31
C TYR A 836 -28.46 -17.62 49.17
N LYS A 837 -27.61 -18.65 49.32
CA LYS A 837 -26.68 -19.23 48.38
C LYS A 837 -27.43 -19.99 47.28
N GLY A 838 -26.79 -20.11 46.13
CA GLY A 838 -26.81 -21.39 45.40
C GLY A 838 -27.27 -21.33 43.95
N SER A 839 -26.43 -21.52 43.13
CA SER A 839 -25.99 -22.42 42.08
C SER A 839 -25.47 -21.71 40.86
#